data_e8919776f66971b6497b022915ff8e10
#
_entry.id   e8919776f66971b6497b022915ff8e10
#
_cell.length_a   1.000
_cell.length_b   1.000
_cell.length_c   1.000
_cell.angle_alpha   90.00
_cell.angle_beta   90.00
_cell.angle_gamma   90.00
#
_symmetry.space_group_name_H-M   'P 1'
#
loop_
_entity.id
_entity.type
_entity.pdbx_description
1 polymer ?
#
loop_
_entity_poly.entity_id
_entity_poly.type
_entity_poly.pdbx_seq_one_letter_code
_entity_poly.pdbx_strand_id
1 'polypeptide(L)'
;MKSRSLFFVCLLLVQACRSVPAVDFPEVGENPVRNAFPLVSEEPAAICYDGADAPVVGIAARLLSEDVARVTGKTPLAVAASRLPEGPVLLAGTLGQSRLIDSLAQNGLLDVGEIKGKWESCLIENLRLPGRKAPLLVVAGSDRRGTAFGLTRLCEAIGVSPWYWWADVAPSPKKALYVKAGRFVQKEPDVQYRGIFINDERFGGWARWVEQTFDKEHGEVGPKAYEKVFELLLRLRANYLWPAMHNGSKAFNANPENARLAHEYAIVMGSSHCEQMLRNNEDEWKNAGTWGDFNYLTNRDNMIRYWEERVKANGAYENTYTLGLRGIHDYPMEGASTTEERVRLMQRAIDDQREILRRNIDKPLEEVPQVLCTYEEVLDAYHAGLQVPDDVTLLWSDDKHGYTRNLCNPEEMRRSGGAGIYYHLSYHGDPASWLWLSPLSPAFLSAQLTMAYTHGARKIWIFNVGDIKPAEKEISFVMELAWDLKRWSPEKAHGFMEQWAARTFGEAYAAEIARIQEGYYRLQASGKDAHVWFLEYPEAEIRERLEQWSALAGQAEALEKRIPDSLKAAYFELVLYPVRGAQLLNAYQLLSRLSLAHAGQDAETALAQGREAAQMYDALNGWTRRYNEELLDGKWRHFFNWRPYHWYYSDGMDAPVCTEALLESLRDAPAPAFVSPAEALSGQGAEIRSDKAGEIPLWIHALTPVRNFSKLPADNVFCHVSAGADSFDASATPINNIWHSPLIGPMWSQVGVLHLKEGGNTLHITGLKPEARIDAIYLGVYPPFPEAARLRIPASQYAAASGTRSCSVTTVPGLGFNDGVLVQPFDTPSFSPEDAPSVSYEVELREGDTVLEIRTLPTLHVYEGRDARYCVQIDGGSPEVFSIHTGDFTAEWRWNVLRGYSFRRVDVSALPAGRHRVRVGLLDPGIVLQELRVY
;
A
#
# COMPACT_ATOMS: atom_id res chain seq x y z
N MET A 1 -2.26 -77.24 29.68
CA MET A 1 -2.38 -76.78 28.29
C MET A 1 -2.32 -75.25 28.31
N LYS A 2 -1.18 -74.68 27.91
CA LYS A 2 -0.95 -73.25 27.94
C LYS A 2 -1.04 -72.71 26.53
N SER A 3 -2.03 -71.87 26.27
CA SER A 3 -2.16 -71.09 25.03
C SER A 3 -1.36 -69.79 25.17
N ARG A 4 -0.39 -69.57 24.30
CA ARG A 4 0.38 -68.33 24.15
C ARG A 4 -0.29 -67.54 23.06
N SER A 5 -0.86 -66.37 23.43
CA SER A 5 -1.31 -65.35 22.51
C SER A 5 -0.14 -64.46 22.12
N LEU A 6 0.19 -64.46 20.84
CA LEU A 6 1.17 -63.56 20.23
C LEU A 6 0.48 -62.23 19.97
N PHE A 7 0.92 -61.17 20.66
CA PHE A 7 0.58 -59.82 20.34
C PHE A 7 1.50 -59.32 19.20
N PHE A 8 0.93 -59.17 18.02
CA PHE A 8 1.57 -58.43 16.91
C PHE A 8 1.37 -56.94 17.15
N VAL A 9 2.45 -56.24 17.51
CA VAL A 9 2.50 -54.78 17.53
C VAL A 9 2.82 -54.34 16.09
N CYS A 10 1.80 -53.90 15.36
CA CYS A 10 2.01 -53.15 14.12
C CYS A 10 2.49 -51.74 14.45
N LEU A 11 3.79 -51.50 14.32
CA LEU A 11 4.36 -50.17 14.29
C LEU A 11 3.97 -49.53 12.96
N LEU A 12 2.93 -48.71 12.96
CA LEU A 12 2.63 -47.81 11.87
C LEU A 12 3.68 -46.67 11.88
N LEU A 13 4.70 -46.83 11.08
CA LEU A 13 5.57 -45.73 10.65
C LEU A 13 4.71 -44.78 9.81
N VAL A 14 4.17 -43.76 10.44
CA VAL A 14 3.68 -42.59 9.74
C VAL A 14 4.92 -41.91 9.19
N GLN A 15 5.33 -42.26 7.97
CA GLN A 15 6.16 -41.38 7.17
C GLN A 15 5.35 -40.10 6.93
N ALA A 16 5.65 -39.07 7.70
CA ALA A 16 5.28 -37.73 7.33
C ALA A 16 5.91 -37.49 5.94
N CYS A 17 5.10 -37.62 4.89
CA CYS A 17 5.39 -37.02 3.61
C CYS A 17 5.55 -35.51 3.89
N ARG A 18 6.77 -35.05 4.15
CA ARG A 18 7.11 -33.67 3.87
C ARG A 18 6.84 -33.51 2.39
N SER A 19 5.72 -32.89 2.05
CA SER A 19 5.51 -32.33 0.72
C SER A 19 6.67 -31.37 0.50
N VAL A 20 7.64 -31.78 -0.30
CA VAL A 20 8.61 -30.85 -0.86
C VAL A 20 7.76 -29.77 -1.53
N PRO A 21 7.89 -28.50 -1.16
CA PRO A 21 7.17 -27.44 -1.85
C PRO A 21 7.46 -27.63 -3.34
N ALA A 22 6.43 -27.61 -4.17
CA ALA A 22 6.62 -27.59 -5.61
C ALA A 22 7.55 -26.39 -5.88
N VAL A 23 8.76 -26.67 -6.33
CA VAL A 23 9.75 -25.66 -6.64
C VAL A 23 9.25 -25.01 -7.91
N ASP A 24 8.70 -23.80 -7.78
CA ASP A 24 8.15 -23.04 -8.90
C ASP A 24 9.25 -22.53 -9.86
N PHE A 25 10.46 -23.06 -9.75
CA PHE A 25 11.62 -22.65 -10.54
C PHE A 25 12.53 -23.80 -10.89
N PRO A 26 13.24 -23.73 -12.02
CA PRO A 26 14.35 -24.63 -12.27
C PRO A 26 15.42 -24.38 -11.20
N GLU A 27 15.79 -25.40 -10.48
CA GLU A 27 16.88 -25.30 -9.51
C GLU A 27 18.21 -25.14 -10.23
N VAL A 28 19.00 -24.14 -9.79
CA VAL A 28 20.35 -23.88 -10.28
C VAL A 28 21.36 -24.08 -9.15
N GLY A 29 22.36 -24.90 -9.38
CA GLY A 29 23.42 -25.17 -8.41
C GLY A 29 24.81 -24.97 -9.00
N GLU A 30 25.84 -24.95 -8.14
CA GLU A 30 27.25 -24.82 -8.56
C GLU A 30 27.88 -26.17 -8.91
N ASN A 31 27.32 -27.26 -8.46
CA ASN A 31 27.89 -28.60 -8.69
C ASN A 31 27.16 -29.32 -9.82
N PRO A 32 27.89 -30.02 -10.70
CA PRO A 32 27.29 -30.80 -11.75
C PRO A 32 26.51 -31.98 -11.15
N VAL A 33 25.23 -32.07 -11.48
CA VAL A 33 24.40 -33.22 -11.17
C VAL A 33 24.02 -33.95 -12.45
N ARG A 34 23.61 -35.22 -12.35
CA ARG A 34 23.27 -36.04 -13.51
C ARG A 34 22.23 -35.33 -14.40
N ASN A 35 22.55 -35.19 -15.68
CA ASN A 35 21.70 -34.56 -16.70
C ASN A 35 21.43 -33.06 -16.49
N ALA A 36 22.10 -32.35 -15.59
CA ALA A 36 22.00 -30.91 -15.50
C ALA A 36 22.51 -30.23 -16.77
N PHE A 37 21.95 -29.07 -17.10
CA PHE A 37 22.43 -28.24 -18.18
C PHE A 37 23.56 -27.34 -17.66
N PRO A 38 24.76 -27.37 -18.25
CA PRO A 38 25.85 -26.50 -17.84
C PRO A 38 25.64 -25.10 -18.43
N LEU A 39 24.97 -24.22 -17.69
CA LEU A 39 24.80 -22.81 -18.10
C LEU A 39 26.14 -22.08 -18.06
N VAL A 40 26.96 -22.36 -17.05
CA VAL A 40 28.36 -21.95 -16.97
C VAL A 40 29.18 -23.11 -16.38
N SER A 41 30.18 -23.57 -17.12
CA SER A 41 31.20 -24.52 -16.66
C SER A 41 32.58 -23.91 -16.83
N GLU A 42 33.47 -24.51 -17.64
CA GLU A 42 34.71 -23.86 -18.09
C GLU A 42 34.39 -22.64 -18.98
N GLU A 43 33.48 -22.82 -19.93
CA GLU A 43 32.91 -21.76 -20.76
C GLU A 43 31.40 -21.60 -20.54
N PRO A 44 30.83 -20.40 -20.72
CA PRO A 44 29.41 -20.20 -20.67
C PRO A 44 28.69 -20.78 -21.89
N ALA A 45 27.47 -21.30 -21.69
CA ALA A 45 26.62 -21.71 -22.80
C ALA A 45 26.16 -20.50 -23.61
N ALA A 46 26.01 -20.64 -24.92
CA ALA A 46 25.41 -19.58 -25.74
C ALA A 46 23.92 -19.45 -25.45
N ILE A 47 23.43 -18.21 -25.42
CA ILE A 47 22.00 -17.89 -25.31
C ILE A 47 21.52 -17.51 -26.71
N CYS A 48 20.68 -18.34 -27.29
CA CYS A 48 20.21 -18.18 -28.68
C CYS A 48 18.72 -17.88 -28.70
N TYR A 49 18.30 -17.01 -29.62
CA TYR A 49 16.90 -16.73 -29.91
C TYR A 49 16.70 -16.49 -31.42
N ASP A 50 15.46 -16.60 -31.92
CA ASP A 50 15.19 -16.28 -33.33
C ASP A 50 15.16 -14.75 -33.52
N GLY A 51 15.90 -14.23 -34.49
CA GLY A 51 15.90 -12.78 -34.79
C GLY A 51 14.57 -12.24 -35.32
N ALA A 52 13.62 -13.12 -35.67
CA ALA A 52 12.26 -12.73 -36.05
C ALA A 52 11.31 -12.69 -34.84
N ASP A 53 11.73 -13.12 -33.67
CA ASP A 53 10.92 -13.05 -32.42
C ASP A 53 10.80 -11.61 -31.91
N ALA A 54 9.88 -11.38 -30.99
CA ALA A 54 9.63 -10.05 -30.43
C ALA A 54 10.89 -9.46 -29.74
N PRO A 55 11.13 -8.14 -29.82
CA PRO A 55 12.31 -7.48 -29.25
C PRO A 55 12.58 -7.83 -27.78
N VAL A 56 11.53 -7.99 -26.97
CA VAL A 56 11.65 -8.33 -25.55
C VAL A 56 12.39 -9.63 -25.30
N VAL A 57 12.34 -10.60 -26.24
CA VAL A 57 13.06 -11.87 -26.12
C VAL A 57 14.57 -11.63 -26.19
N GLY A 58 15.03 -10.80 -27.13
CA GLY A 58 16.42 -10.37 -27.22
C GLY A 58 16.88 -9.56 -26.01
N ILE A 59 16.02 -8.67 -25.50
CA ILE A 59 16.27 -7.90 -24.29
C ILE A 59 16.45 -8.83 -23.09
N ALA A 60 15.51 -9.77 -22.87
CA ALA A 60 15.58 -10.71 -21.75
C ALA A 60 16.80 -11.67 -21.87
N ALA A 61 17.18 -12.08 -23.09
CA ALA A 61 18.39 -12.86 -23.34
C ALA A 61 19.65 -12.06 -22.96
N ARG A 62 19.72 -10.78 -23.29
CA ARG A 62 20.81 -9.86 -22.88
C ARG A 62 20.84 -9.71 -21.35
N LEU A 63 19.70 -9.47 -20.69
CA LEU A 63 19.61 -9.36 -19.24
C LEU A 63 20.13 -10.64 -18.55
N LEU A 64 19.76 -11.82 -19.04
CA LEU A 64 20.29 -13.08 -18.50
C LEU A 64 21.81 -13.21 -18.71
N SER A 65 22.32 -12.82 -19.87
CA SER A 65 23.78 -12.79 -20.13
C SER A 65 24.52 -11.89 -19.14
N GLU A 66 24.01 -10.68 -18.93
CA GLU A 66 24.57 -9.73 -17.97
C GLU A 66 24.50 -10.26 -16.52
N ASP A 67 23.40 -10.90 -16.16
CA ASP A 67 23.22 -11.47 -14.83
C ASP A 67 24.15 -12.67 -14.58
N VAL A 68 24.33 -13.52 -15.57
CA VAL A 68 25.35 -14.59 -15.51
C VAL A 68 26.74 -14.00 -15.33
N ALA A 69 27.06 -12.91 -16.04
CA ALA A 69 28.33 -12.21 -15.87
C ALA A 69 28.49 -11.61 -14.47
N ARG A 70 27.43 -11.01 -13.90
CA ARG A 70 27.45 -10.50 -12.52
C ARG A 70 27.73 -11.58 -11.49
N VAL A 71 27.15 -12.77 -11.69
CA VAL A 71 27.29 -13.90 -10.74
C VAL A 71 28.61 -14.64 -10.91
N THR A 72 29.10 -14.83 -12.15
CA THR A 72 30.23 -15.73 -12.45
C THR A 72 31.48 -15.06 -12.99
N GLY A 73 31.39 -13.79 -13.36
CA GLY A 73 32.46 -13.10 -14.11
C GLY A 73 32.60 -13.56 -15.56
N LYS A 74 31.75 -14.46 -16.07
CA LYS A 74 31.78 -14.98 -17.44
C LYS A 74 30.54 -14.55 -18.20
N THR A 75 30.69 -13.95 -19.38
CA THR A 75 29.59 -13.40 -20.18
C THR A 75 29.17 -14.37 -21.27
N PRO A 76 27.96 -15.00 -21.18
CA PRO A 76 27.41 -15.77 -22.28
C PRO A 76 27.20 -14.92 -23.53
N LEU A 77 27.43 -15.51 -24.71
CA LEU A 77 27.07 -14.87 -25.98
C LEU A 77 25.52 -14.92 -26.12
N ALA A 78 24.83 -13.78 -26.01
CA ALA A 78 23.42 -13.65 -26.34
C ALA A 78 23.30 -13.22 -27.82
N VAL A 79 22.70 -14.07 -28.67
CA VAL A 79 22.73 -13.85 -30.13
C VAL A 79 21.45 -14.35 -30.82
N ALA A 80 20.98 -13.57 -31.79
CA ALA A 80 19.98 -14.01 -32.73
C ALA A 80 20.58 -15.10 -33.67
N ALA A 81 19.93 -16.25 -33.78
CA ALA A 81 20.46 -17.39 -34.52
C ALA A 81 19.35 -18.08 -35.34
N SER A 82 19.66 -18.42 -36.58
CA SER A 82 18.77 -19.21 -37.44
C SER A 82 18.98 -20.71 -37.28
N ARG A 83 20.08 -21.13 -36.63
CA ARG A 83 20.42 -22.53 -36.28
C ARG A 83 21.27 -22.57 -35.01
N LEU A 84 21.16 -23.67 -34.27
CA LEU A 84 21.90 -23.84 -33.03
C LEU A 84 23.40 -24.00 -33.27
N PRO A 85 24.27 -23.24 -32.59
CA PRO A 85 25.71 -23.44 -32.62
C PRO A 85 26.10 -24.76 -31.97
N GLU A 86 27.37 -25.15 -32.15
CA GLU A 86 27.95 -26.30 -31.44
C GLU A 86 28.08 -25.99 -29.94
N GLY A 87 28.18 -27.02 -29.10
CA GLY A 87 28.27 -26.85 -27.63
C GLY A 87 26.92 -26.72 -26.93
N PRO A 88 26.92 -26.49 -25.59
CA PRO A 88 25.71 -26.25 -24.81
C PRO A 88 25.04 -24.95 -25.23
N VAL A 89 23.70 -24.98 -25.39
CA VAL A 89 22.92 -23.83 -25.83
C VAL A 89 21.68 -23.69 -24.94
N LEU A 90 21.39 -22.48 -24.46
CA LEU A 90 20.08 -22.09 -24.02
C LEU A 90 19.36 -21.50 -25.22
N LEU A 91 18.24 -22.09 -25.61
CA LEU A 91 17.38 -21.62 -26.69
C LEU A 91 16.12 -21.01 -26.11
N ALA A 92 15.92 -19.71 -26.33
CA ALA A 92 14.70 -19.01 -25.97
C ALA A 92 13.86 -18.68 -27.21
N GLY A 93 12.53 -18.74 -27.07
CA GLY A 93 11.65 -18.32 -28.17
C GLY A 93 10.18 -18.45 -27.87
N THR A 94 9.41 -17.74 -28.67
CA THR A 94 7.96 -17.62 -28.54
C THR A 94 7.26 -18.55 -29.53
N LEU A 95 6.24 -19.28 -29.08
CA LEU A 95 5.41 -20.12 -29.96
C LEU A 95 4.77 -19.27 -31.06
N GLY A 96 4.88 -19.76 -32.31
CA GLY A 96 4.35 -19.07 -33.48
C GLY A 96 5.21 -17.90 -33.98
N GLN A 97 6.31 -17.56 -33.30
CA GLN A 97 7.27 -16.50 -33.70
C GLN A 97 8.68 -17.05 -33.92
N SER A 98 9.10 -17.98 -33.05
CA SER A 98 10.42 -18.60 -33.14
C SER A 98 10.37 -19.88 -33.96
N ARG A 99 10.95 -19.86 -35.17
CA ARG A 99 11.02 -21.04 -36.05
C ARG A 99 11.74 -22.22 -35.41
N LEU A 100 12.75 -21.94 -34.59
CA LEU A 100 13.48 -23.00 -33.87
C LEU A 100 12.59 -23.69 -32.80
N ILE A 101 11.85 -22.96 -32.05
CA ILE A 101 10.89 -23.50 -31.05
C ILE A 101 9.76 -24.24 -31.76
N ASP A 102 9.17 -23.65 -32.79
CA ASP A 102 8.09 -24.28 -33.57
C ASP A 102 8.55 -25.57 -34.22
N SER A 103 9.77 -25.61 -34.73
CA SER A 103 10.37 -26.83 -35.30
C SER A 103 10.50 -27.94 -34.24
N LEU A 104 10.97 -27.62 -33.03
CA LEU A 104 11.04 -28.60 -31.94
C LEU A 104 9.66 -29.15 -31.56
N ALA A 105 8.66 -28.26 -31.48
CA ALA A 105 7.29 -28.65 -31.14
C ALA A 105 6.63 -29.51 -32.24
N GLN A 106 6.77 -29.11 -33.51
CA GLN A 106 6.19 -29.83 -34.66
C GLN A 106 6.80 -31.20 -34.86
N ASN A 107 8.10 -31.38 -34.55
CA ASN A 107 8.77 -32.68 -34.61
C ASN A 107 8.59 -33.54 -33.34
N GLY A 108 7.76 -33.09 -32.37
CA GLY A 108 7.48 -33.84 -31.14
C GLY A 108 8.70 -33.91 -30.18
N LEU A 109 9.68 -33.07 -30.34
CA LEU A 109 10.87 -33.00 -29.49
C LEU A 109 10.68 -32.09 -28.26
N LEU A 110 9.65 -31.22 -28.31
CA LEU A 110 9.24 -30.34 -27.23
C LEU A 110 7.70 -30.41 -27.10
N ASP A 111 7.22 -30.83 -25.95
CA ASP A 111 5.79 -30.77 -25.66
C ASP A 111 5.40 -29.37 -25.16
N VAL A 112 4.56 -28.68 -25.90
CA VAL A 112 4.08 -27.33 -25.61
C VAL A 112 2.61 -27.28 -25.19
N GLY A 113 1.97 -28.43 -24.98
CA GLY A 113 0.53 -28.54 -24.73
C GLY A 113 0.06 -27.73 -23.52
N GLU A 114 0.88 -27.65 -22.47
CA GLU A 114 0.51 -26.94 -21.24
C GLU A 114 0.54 -25.40 -21.35
N ILE A 115 1.31 -24.87 -22.32
CA ILE A 115 1.45 -23.42 -22.47
C ILE A 115 0.76 -22.87 -23.71
N LYS A 116 0.47 -23.72 -24.71
CA LYS A 116 -0.13 -23.27 -25.98
C LYS A 116 -1.48 -22.60 -25.78
N GLY A 117 -1.60 -21.35 -26.27
CA GLY A 117 -2.80 -20.54 -26.19
C GLY A 117 -3.09 -19.98 -24.80
N LYS A 118 -2.10 -20.05 -23.88
CA LYS A 118 -2.17 -19.48 -22.55
C LYS A 118 -1.62 -18.07 -22.54
N TRP A 119 -2.03 -17.26 -21.58
CA TRP A 119 -1.55 -15.92 -21.36
C TRP A 119 -0.25 -15.93 -20.54
N GLU A 120 0.84 -15.41 -21.07
CA GLU A 120 2.14 -15.21 -20.40
C GLU A 120 2.72 -16.46 -19.70
N SER A 121 2.37 -17.64 -20.21
CA SER A 121 2.91 -18.91 -19.72
C SER A 121 4.24 -19.24 -20.36
N CYS A 122 5.08 -19.99 -19.66
CA CYS A 122 6.32 -20.52 -20.24
C CYS A 122 6.66 -21.90 -19.70
N LEU A 123 7.51 -22.59 -20.45
CA LEU A 123 8.18 -23.81 -20.00
C LEU A 123 9.70 -23.66 -20.10
N ILE A 124 10.40 -24.32 -19.18
CA ILE A 124 11.85 -24.44 -19.17
C ILE A 124 12.17 -25.93 -19.09
N GLU A 125 12.89 -26.45 -20.08
CA GLU A 125 13.14 -27.89 -20.19
C GLU A 125 14.53 -28.19 -20.73
N ASN A 126 15.21 -29.18 -20.10
CA ASN A 126 16.46 -29.73 -20.58
C ASN A 126 16.19 -30.80 -21.63
N LEU A 127 16.65 -30.58 -22.85
CA LEU A 127 16.49 -31.50 -23.96
C LEU A 127 17.80 -32.15 -24.42
N ARG A 128 17.70 -33.39 -24.92
CA ARG A 128 18.73 -34.05 -25.70
C ARG A 128 18.21 -34.37 -27.09
N LEU A 129 18.76 -33.69 -28.08
CA LEU A 129 18.29 -33.81 -29.44
C LEU A 129 19.00 -34.99 -30.12
N PRO A 130 18.32 -35.75 -30.96
CA PRO A 130 18.94 -36.75 -31.82
C PRO A 130 20.06 -36.15 -32.69
N GLY A 131 21.22 -36.79 -32.70
CA GLY A 131 22.38 -36.33 -33.48
C GLY A 131 23.17 -35.15 -32.87
N ARG A 132 22.72 -34.57 -31.76
CA ARG A 132 23.41 -33.51 -31.03
C ARG A 132 24.04 -34.05 -29.73
N LYS A 133 25.35 -33.95 -29.61
CA LYS A 133 26.06 -34.40 -28.38
C LYS A 133 25.85 -33.43 -27.20
N ALA A 134 25.84 -32.13 -27.45
CA ALA A 134 25.69 -31.11 -26.44
C ALA A 134 24.23 -30.95 -25.98
N PRO A 135 23.98 -30.71 -24.67
CA PRO A 135 22.65 -30.50 -24.14
C PRO A 135 22.04 -29.19 -24.63
N LEU A 136 20.70 -29.13 -24.62
CA LEU A 136 19.91 -27.96 -24.94
C LEU A 136 19.01 -27.63 -23.75
N LEU A 137 19.07 -26.39 -23.26
CA LEU A 137 18.07 -25.85 -22.35
C LEU A 137 17.08 -25.00 -23.17
N VAL A 138 15.82 -25.34 -23.16
CA VAL A 138 14.79 -24.58 -23.87
C VAL A 138 13.99 -23.72 -22.90
N VAL A 139 13.80 -22.45 -23.26
CA VAL A 139 12.83 -21.54 -22.66
C VAL A 139 11.81 -21.19 -23.72
N ALA A 140 10.63 -21.78 -23.66
CA ALA A 140 9.56 -21.52 -24.63
C ALA A 140 8.39 -20.80 -23.96
N GLY A 141 7.98 -19.66 -24.51
CA GLY A 141 6.81 -18.91 -24.05
C GLY A 141 5.60 -19.13 -24.93
N SER A 142 4.41 -19.06 -24.31
CA SER A 142 3.14 -19.02 -25.03
C SER A 142 2.97 -17.77 -25.89
N ASP A 143 3.56 -16.67 -25.41
CA ASP A 143 3.63 -15.36 -26.03
C ASP A 143 4.97 -14.70 -25.71
N ARG A 144 5.20 -13.49 -26.24
CA ARG A 144 6.46 -12.73 -26.08
C ARG A 144 6.84 -12.46 -24.63
N ARG A 145 5.84 -12.17 -23.76
CA ARG A 145 6.05 -11.96 -22.33
C ARG A 145 6.34 -13.26 -21.60
N GLY A 146 5.63 -14.33 -21.91
CA GLY A 146 5.93 -15.65 -21.35
C GLY A 146 7.37 -16.07 -21.57
N THR A 147 7.91 -15.86 -22.79
CA THR A 147 9.34 -16.13 -23.09
C THR A 147 10.26 -15.28 -22.25
N ALA A 148 10.02 -13.98 -22.18
CA ALA A 148 10.84 -13.05 -21.43
C ALA A 148 10.78 -13.36 -19.92
N PHE A 149 9.59 -13.67 -19.36
CA PHE A 149 9.44 -14.08 -17.97
C PHE A 149 10.17 -15.41 -17.67
N GLY A 150 10.20 -16.35 -18.59
CA GLY A 150 11.00 -17.57 -18.43
C GLY A 150 12.49 -17.27 -18.30
N LEU A 151 13.01 -16.33 -19.09
CA LEU A 151 14.41 -15.87 -19.00
C LEU A 151 14.70 -15.11 -17.71
N THR A 152 13.82 -14.19 -17.28
CA THR A 152 14.01 -13.45 -16.03
C THR A 152 13.85 -14.35 -14.81
N ARG A 153 13.07 -15.44 -14.90
CA ARG A 153 13.05 -16.47 -13.85
C ARG A 153 14.38 -17.21 -13.72
N LEU A 154 15.07 -17.44 -14.79
CA LEU A 154 16.44 -17.95 -14.73
C LEU A 154 17.39 -16.94 -14.08
N CYS A 155 17.23 -15.62 -14.34
CA CYS A 155 18.00 -14.59 -13.65
C CYS A 155 17.82 -14.68 -12.13
N GLU A 156 16.59 -14.85 -11.67
CA GLU A 156 16.30 -15.04 -10.24
C GLU A 156 16.87 -16.36 -9.71
N ALA A 157 16.73 -17.46 -10.46
CA ALA A 157 17.21 -18.78 -10.09
C ALA A 157 18.73 -18.85 -9.94
N ILE A 158 19.50 -18.08 -10.71
CA ILE A 158 20.95 -17.96 -10.55
C ILE A 158 21.36 -17.09 -9.38
N GLY A 159 20.41 -16.37 -8.75
CA GLY A 159 20.61 -15.55 -7.55
C GLY A 159 20.67 -14.05 -7.78
N VAL A 160 20.14 -13.54 -8.90
CA VAL A 160 20.03 -12.09 -9.13
C VAL A 160 18.63 -11.64 -8.76
N SER A 161 18.54 -10.81 -7.73
CA SER A 161 17.26 -10.23 -7.27
C SER A 161 16.66 -9.32 -8.35
N PRO A 162 15.32 -9.25 -8.51
CA PRO A 162 14.69 -8.18 -9.28
C PRO A 162 15.11 -6.78 -8.83
N TRP A 163 15.44 -6.64 -7.56
CA TRP A 163 15.85 -5.40 -6.92
C TRP A 163 17.36 -5.13 -6.92
N TYR A 164 18.13 -5.89 -7.71
CA TYR A 164 19.59 -5.76 -7.74
C TYR A 164 20.05 -4.32 -8.00
N TRP A 165 19.30 -3.58 -8.80
CA TRP A 165 19.62 -2.20 -9.15
C TRP A 165 18.86 -1.17 -8.29
N TRP A 166 17.54 -1.40 -8.04
CA TRP A 166 16.67 -0.47 -7.31
C TRP A 166 16.87 -0.49 -5.79
N ALA A 167 17.36 -1.57 -5.23
CA ALA A 167 17.65 -1.72 -3.81
C ALA A 167 19.03 -2.35 -3.56
N ASP A 168 19.93 -2.25 -4.54
CA ASP A 168 21.35 -2.58 -4.43
C ASP A 168 21.64 -3.99 -3.88
N VAL A 169 20.76 -4.95 -4.19
CA VAL A 169 20.89 -6.34 -3.79
C VAL A 169 21.99 -7.02 -4.61
N ALA A 170 23.21 -7.06 -4.09
CA ALA A 170 24.34 -7.68 -4.76
C ALA A 170 24.17 -9.21 -4.83
N PRO A 171 24.28 -9.84 -6.00
CA PRO A 171 24.24 -11.29 -6.11
C PRO A 171 25.50 -11.92 -5.52
N SER A 172 25.34 -13.10 -4.91
CA SER A 172 26.49 -13.86 -4.41
C SER A 172 27.32 -14.45 -5.57
N PRO A 173 28.65 -14.26 -5.62
CA PRO A 173 29.50 -14.84 -6.66
C PRO A 173 29.48 -16.38 -6.65
N LYS A 174 29.42 -16.98 -7.86
CA LYS A 174 29.44 -18.43 -8.08
C LYS A 174 30.47 -18.81 -9.13
N LYS A 175 31.13 -19.96 -8.97
CA LYS A 175 32.15 -20.42 -9.91
C LYS A 175 31.57 -21.09 -11.16
N ALA A 176 30.42 -21.72 -11.01
CA ALA A 176 29.73 -22.43 -12.08
C ALA A 176 28.21 -22.39 -11.87
N LEU A 177 27.45 -22.64 -12.94
CA LEU A 177 26.00 -22.68 -12.90
C LEU A 177 25.49 -23.90 -13.68
N TYR A 178 24.77 -24.76 -13.00
CA TYR A 178 24.15 -25.94 -13.58
C TYR A 178 22.65 -25.91 -13.31
N VAL A 179 21.85 -25.83 -14.37
CA VAL A 179 20.38 -25.93 -14.28
C VAL A 179 20.03 -27.41 -14.15
N LYS A 180 19.38 -27.80 -13.06
CA LYS A 180 19.00 -29.20 -12.83
C LYS A 180 18.10 -29.71 -13.95
N ALA A 181 18.24 -31.01 -14.25
CA ALA A 181 17.40 -31.64 -15.26
C ALA A 181 15.94 -31.66 -14.81
N GLY A 182 15.04 -31.40 -15.73
CA GLY A 182 13.61 -31.45 -15.48
C GLY A 182 12.84 -30.63 -16.50
N ARG A 183 11.54 -30.67 -16.33
CA ARG A 183 10.58 -29.83 -17.04
C ARG A 183 9.87 -28.96 -16.03
N PHE A 184 9.89 -27.70 -16.28
CA PHE A 184 9.29 -26.68 -15.44
C PHE A 184 8.25 -25.90 -16.26
N VAL A 185 7.04 -25.74 -15.75
CA VAL A 185 5.98 -24.99 -16.42
C VAL A 185 5.47 -23.90 -15.50
N GLN A 186 5.62 -22.66 -15.93
CA GLN A 186 4.98 -21.52 -15.30
C GLN A 186 3.62 -21.29 -15.93
N LYS A 187 2.56 -21.49 -15.15
CA LYS A 187 1.18 -21.28 -15.59
C LYS A 187 0.87 -19.80 -15.79
N GLU A 188 -0.25 -19.52 -16.43
CA GLU A 188 -0.78 -18.17 -16.59
C GLU A 188 -1.07 -17.49 -15.23
N PRO A 189 -0.95 -16.19 -15.12
CA PRO A 189 -1.27 -15.46 -13.89
C PRO A 189 -2.76 -15.39 -13.62
N ASP A 190 -3.12 -15.25 -12.34
CA ASP A 190 -4.51 -15.05 -11.93
C ASP A 190 -5.08 -13.70 -12.36
N VAL A 191 -4.23 -12.67 -12.49
CA VAL A 191 -4.61 -11.32 -12.93
C VAL A 191 -3.94 -11.00 -14.26
N GLN A 192 -4.72 -10.54 -15.25
CA GLN A 192 -4.24 -10.35 -16.62
C GLN A 192 -3.22 -9.20 -16.76
N TYR A 193 -3.56 -7.98 -16.31
CA TYR A 193 -2.69 -6.80 -16.32
C TYR A 193 -2.28 -6.47 -14.89
N ARG A 194 -0.98 -6.47 -14.64
CA ARG A 194 -0.37 -6.29 -13.33
C ARG A 194 0.72 -5.23 -13.44
N GLY A 195 0.61 -4.17 -12.67
CA GLY A 195 1.59 -3.10 -12.82
C GLY A 195 1.52 -2.03 -11.75
N ILE A 196 2.32 -1.02 -11.95
CA ILE A 196 2.48 0.10 -11.03
C ILE A 196 2.05 1.41 -11.69
N PHE A 197 1.61 2.34 -10.84
CA PHE A 197 1.46 3.73 -11.16
C PHE A 197 2.54 4.52 -10.40
N ILE A 198 3.45 5.16 -11.12
CA ILE A 198 4.43 6.06 -10.54
C ILE A 198 3.72 7.41 -10.39
N ASN A 199 3.17 7.66 -9.21
CA ASN A 199 2.37 8.85 -9.01
C ASN A 199 3.19 10.11 -8.78
N ASP A 200 4.48 10.01 -8.51
CA ASP A 200 5.46 11.10 -8.43
C ASP A 200 4.86 12.43 -7.94
N GLU A 201 4.42 12.44 -6.68
CA GLU A 201 3.73 13.60 -6.08
C GLU A 201 4.63 14.84 -5.92
N ARG A 202 5.80 14.86 -6.54
CA ARG A 202 6.82 15.92 -6.40
C ARG A 202 7.38 16.07 -4.98
N PHE A 203 6.72 15.47 -4.00
CA PHE A 203 7.10 15.47 -2.61
C PHE A 203 7.93 14.25 -2.21
N GLY A 204 7.85 13.17 -2.98
CA GLY A 204 8.68 11.99 -2.87
C GLY A 204 10.12 12.32 -3.30
N GLY A 205 10.52 11.88 -4.42
CA GLY A 205 11.87 12.12 -4.88
C GLY A 205 12.15 11.63 -6.28
N TRP A 206 11.26 10.88 -6.89
CA TRP A 206 11.46 10.26 -8.20
C TRP A 206 11.91 11.25 -9.27
N ALA A 207 11.10 12.25 -9.62
CA ALA A 207 11.48 13.21 -10.66
C ALA A 207 12.73 13.99 -10.27
N ARG A 208 12.81 14.47 -9.04
CA ARG A 208 13.94 15.23 -8.55
C ARG A 208 15.24 14.43 -8.56
N TRP A 209 15.19 13.15 -8.17
CA TRP A 209 16.35 12.27 -8.25
C TRP A 209 16.76 12.03 -9.69
N VAL A 210 15.83 11.81 -10.61
CA VAL A 210 16.12 11.65 -12.03
C VAL A 210 16.78 12.90 -12.58
N GLU A 211 16.18 14.05 -12.38
CA GLU A 211 16.63 15.35 -12.90
C GLU A 211 18.02 15.76 -12.36
N GLN A 212 18.25 15.56 -11.07
CA GLN A 212 19.42 16.14 -10.37
C GLN A 212 20.54 15.12 -10.11
N THR A 213 20.26 13.83 -10.19
CA THR A 213 21.23 12.78 -9.83
C THR A 213 21.39 11.76 -10.95
N PHE A 214 20.32 11.08 -11.34
CA PHE A 214 20.40 9.91 -12.23
C PHE A 214 20.59 10.27 -13.69
N ASP A 215 19.85 11.25 -14.20
CA ASP A 215 19.92 11.71 -15.59
C ASP A 215 20.00 13.25 -15.68
N LYS A 216 20.88 13.83 -14.86
CA LYS A 216 21.10 15.27 -14.80
C LYS A 216 21.54 15.91 -16.12
N GLU A 217 22.03 15.13 -17.07
CA GLU A 217 22.41 15.60 -18.39
C GLU A 217 21.19 16.03 -19.21
N HIS A 218 20.10 15.26 -19.13
CA HIS A 218 18.86 15.59 -19.79
C HIS A 218 17.94 16.44 -18.88
N GLY A 219 18.06 16.29 -17.56
CA GLY A 219 17.33 17.10 -16.57
C GLY A 219 15.80 16.86 -16.60
N GLU A 220 15.38 15.68 -17.03
CA GLU A 220 13.96 15.30 -17.10
C GLU A 220 13.77 13.78 -16.96
N VAL A 221 12.54 13.39 -16.59
CA VAL A 221 12.15 11.97 -16.54
C VAL A 221 11.91 11.47 -17.97
N GLY A 222 12.90 10.77 -18.52
CA GLY A 222 12.92 10.32 -19.91
C GLY A 222 13.25 8.84 -20.09
N PRO A 223 13.65 8.44 -21.31
CA PRO A 223 13.88 7.04 -21.70
C PRO A 223 14.80 6.26 -20.77
N LYS A 224 15.89 6.89 -20.33
CA LYS A 224 16.89 6.25 -19.44
C LYS A 224 16.28 5.84 -18.08
N ALA A 225 15.39 6.65 -17.53
CA ALA A 225 14.70 6.35 -16.27
C ALA A 225 13.61 5.29 -16.48
N TYR A 226 12.79 5.43 -17.53
CA TYR A 226 11.76 4.45 -17.85
C TYR A 226 12.33 3.08 -18.23
N GLU A 227 13.50 3.01 -18.87
CA GLU A 227 14.14 1.73 -19.15
C GLU A 227 14.42 0.94 -17.87
N LYS A 228 14.86 1.62 -16.79
CA LYS A 228 15.05 0.97 -15.48
C LYS A 228 13.75 0.51 -14.84
N VAL A 229 12.65 1.23 -15.07
CA VAL A 229 11.32 0.81 -14.64
C VAL A 229 10.86 -0.40 -15.43
N PHE A 230 10.98 -0.38 -16.75
CA PHE A 230 10.57 -1.51 -17.61
C PHE A 230 11.36 -2.78 -17.29
N GLU A 231 12.66 -2.67 -17.05
CA GLU A 231 13.49 -3.79 -16.61
C GLU A 231 12.97 -4.36 -15.27
N LEU A 232 12.67 -3.50 -14.29
CA LEU A 232 12.11 -3.92 -12.99
C LEU A 232 10.79 -4.65 -13.17
N LEU A 233 9.86 -4.08 -13.95
CA LEU A 233 8.56 -4.70 -14.21
C LEU A 233 8.72 -6.07 -14.87
N LEU A 234 9.60 -6.19 -15.86
CA LEU A 234 9.88 -7.45 -16.53
C LEU A 234 10.41 -8.51 -15.54
N ARG A 235 11.32 -8.13 -14.64
CA ARG A 235 11.88 -9.01 -13.59
C ARG A 235 10.85 -9.44 -12.57
N LEU A 236 9.88 -8.56 -12.24
CA LEU A 236 8.76 -8.83 -11.34
C LEU A 236 7.59 -9.56 -12.03
N ARG A 237 7.69 -9.85 -13.33
CA ARG A 237 6.61 -10.42 -14.15
C ARG A 237 5.37 -9.54 -14.18
N ALA A 238 5.56 -8.25 -14.03
CA ALA A 238 4.56 -7.24 -14.31
C ALA A 238 4.56 -6.88 -15.80
N ASN A 239 3.42 -6.41 -16.30
CA ASN A 239 3.24 -6.12 -17.71
C ASN A 239 2.54 -4.79 -17.98
N TYR A 240 2.30 -3.97 -16.94
CA TYR A 240 1.45 -2.79 -17.04
C TYR A 240 2.07 -1.59 -16.30
N LEU A 241 1.96 -0.40 -16.88
CA LEU A 241 2.45 0.84 -16.27
C LEU A 241 1.50 2.01 -16.54
N TRP A 242 1.19 2.76 -15.48
CA TRP A 242 0.75 4.15 -15.56
C TRP A 242 1.96 5.04 -15.26
N PRO A 243 2.37 5.90 -16.21
CA PRO A 243 3.55 6.74 -16.04
C PRO A 243 3.30 7.90 -15.10
N ALA A 244 4.38 8.55 -14.68
CA ALA A 244 4.33 9.78 -13.88
C ALA A 244 3.52 10.89 -14.58
N MET A 245 2.73 11.61 -13.80
CA MET A 245 1.77 12.59 -14.32
C MET A 245 1.89 14.00 -13.72
N HIS A 246 2.60 14.16 -12.60
CA HIS A 246 2.69 15.44 -11.92
C HIS A 246 3.68 16.41 -12.58
N ASN A 247 3.60 17.68 -12.21
CA ASN A 247 4.41 18.79 -12.74
C ASN A 247 5.93 18.58 -12.67
N GLY A 248 6.42 17.70 -11.78
CA GLY A 248 7.82 17.34 -11.70
C GLY A 248 8.29 16.47 -12.85
N SER A 249 7.39 15.72 -13.47
CA SER A 249 7.67 14.84 -14.59
C SER A 249 7.07 15.38 -15.87
N LYS A 250 7.81 15.30 -16.94
CA LYS A 250 7.27 15.54 -18.29
C LYS A 250 6.24 14.50 -18.68
N ALA A 251 5.32 14.85 -19.55
CA ALA A 251 4.39 13.88 -20.12
C ALA A 251 5.17 12.71 -20.74
N PHE A 252 4.80 11.48 -20.41
CA PHE A 252 5.45 10.27 -20.90
C PHE A 252 5.62 10.27 -22.44
N ASN A 253 4.56 10.68 -23.11
CA ASN A 253 4.49 10.71 -24.57
C ASN A 253 5.06 12.01 -25.18
N ALA A 254 5.61 12.93 -24.39
CA ALA A 254 6.37 14.06 -24.94
C ALA A 254 7.67 13.58 -25.63
N ASN A 255 8.22 12.46 -25.15
CA ASN A 255 9.33 11.78 -25.81
C ASN A 255 8.83 10.47 -26.43
N PRO A 256 8.75 10.35 -27.78
CA PRO A 256 8.25 9.14 -28.43
C PRO A 256 9.12 7.90 -28.18
N GLU A 257 10.37 8.07 -27.75
CA GLU A 257 11.27 6.99 -27.39
C GLU A 257 10.76 6.21 -26.16
N ASN A 258 10.06 6.87 -25.24
CA ASN A 258 9.44 6.22 -24.08
C ASN A 258 8.42 5.15 -24.51
N ALA A 259 7.52 5.51 -25.44
CA ALA A 259 6.50 4.58 -25.95
C ALA A 259 7.14 3.44 -26.77
N ARG A 260 8.18 3.74 -27.56
CA ARG A 260 8.95 2.73 -28.31
C ARG A 260 9.61 1.72 -27.37
N LEU A 261 10.28 2.18 -26.34
CA LEU A 261 10.92 1.32 -25.32
C LEU A 261 9.87 0.49 -24.57
N ALA A 262 8.74 1.06 -24.14
CA ALA A 262 7.67 0.30 -23.51
C ALA A 262 7.22 -0.88 -24.40
N HIS A 263 7.04 -0.63 -25.69
CA HIS A 263 6.67 -1.66 -26.67
C HIS A 263 7.76 -2.74 -26.81
N GLU A 264 9.03 -2.35 -26.87
CA GLU A 264 10.16 -3.28 -26.97
C GLU A 264 10.33 -4.14 -25.72
N TYR A 265 10.07 -3.58 -24.54
CA TYR A 265 10.02 -4.32 -23.26
C TYR A 265 8.69 -5.07 -23.04
N ALA A 266 7.76 -5.01 -24.01
CA ALA A 266 6.43 -5.61 -23.95
C ALA A 266 5.59 -5.14 -22.77
N ILE A 267 5.76 -3.91 -22.32
CA ILE A 267 4.96 -3.27 -21.28
C ILE A 267 3.75 -2.59 -21.92
N VAL A 268 2.57 -2.90 -21.41
CA VAL A 268 1.31 -2.27 -21.79
C VAL A 268 1.22 -0.92 -21.08
N MET A 269 1.01 0.14 -21.85
CA MET A 269 0.89 1.47 -21.27
C MET A 269 -0.58 1.83 -21.03
N GLY A 270 -0.84 2.42 -19.87
CA GLY A 270 -2.12 3.05 -19.55
C GLY A 270 -1.91 4.49 -19.12
N SER A 271 -2.96 5.11 -18.64
CA SER A 271 -2.90 6.42 -17.98
C SER A 271 -3.85 6.48 -16.81
N SER A 272 -3.59 7.38 -15.87
CA SER A 272 -4.35 7.46 -14.63
C SER A 272 -5.82 7.84 -14.85
N HIS A 273 -6.60 7.80 -13.79
CA HIS A 273 -8.01 8.16 -13.74
C HIS A 273 -8.29 9.60 -14.16
N CYS A 274 -7.34 10.51 -14.07
CA CYS A 274 -7.47 11.90 -14.51
C CYS A 274 -6.81 12.18 -15.88
N GLU A 275 -6.15 11.20 -16.49
CA GLU A 275 -5.36 11.34 -17.71
C GLU A 275 -5.95 10.50 -18.85
N GLN A 276 -7.15 10.88 -19.35
CA GLN A 276 -7.86 10.12 -20.36
C GLN A 276 -7.07 10.01 -21.67
N MET A 277 -7.24 8.86 -22.36
CA MET A 277 -6.72 8.62 -23.71
C MET A 277 -5.21 8.76 -23.83
N LEU A 278 -4.44 8.33 -22.77
CA LEU A 278 -2.97 8.39 -22.71
C LEU A 278 -2.40 9.81 -22.77
N ARG A 279 -3.15 10.80 -22.34
CA ARG A 279 -2.69 12.19 -22.25
C ARG A 279 -2.22 12.53 -20.86
N ASN A 280 -1.36 13.53 -20.74
CA ASN A 280 -1.03 14.23 -19.48
C ASN A 280 -1.61 15.63 -19.58
N ASN A 281 -2.73 15.87 -18.91
CA ASN A 281 -3.50 17.12 -19.03
C ASN A 281 -2.79 18.31 -18.40
N GLU A 282 -1.90 18.08 -17.42
CA GLU A 282 -1.10 19.14 -16.81
C GLU A 282 -0.02 19.66 -17.78
N ASP A 283 0.78 18.79 -18.35
CA ASP A 283 1.90 19.17 -19.23
C ASP A 283 1.42 19.47 -20.67
N GLU A 284 0.61 18.60 -21.24
CA GLU A 284 0.23 18.68 -22.66
C GLU A 284 -0.92 19.64 -22.94
N TRP A 285 -1.76 19.98 -21.94
CA TRP A 285 -2.86 20.93 -22.13
C TRP A 285 -2.58 22.25 -21.42
N LYS A 286 -2.47 22.24 -20.08
CA LYS A 286 -2.34 23.45 -19.27
C LYS A 286 -1.04 24.18 -19.55
N ASN A 287 0.10 23.47 -19.51
CA ASN A 287 1.41 24.10 -19.74
C ASN A 287 1.63 24.48 -21.20
N ALA A 288 1.06 23.73 -22.15
CA ALA A 288 1.14 24.07 -23.57
C ALA A 288 0.37 25.33 -23.94
N GLY A 289 -0.74 25.62 -23.23
CA GLY A 289 -1.51 26.86 -23.39
C GLY A 289 -2.17 27.08 -24.76
N THR A 290 -2.23 26.06 -25.62
CA THR A 290 -2.71 26.20 -27.02
C THR A 290 -4.12 25.66 -27.26
N TRP A 291 -4.69 24.94 -26.31
CA TRP A 291 -5.92 24.18 -26.46
C TRP A 291 -7.17 24.92 -25.97
N GLY A 292 -7.02 26.07 -25.28
CA GLY A 292 -8.13 26.80 -24.63
C GLY A 292 -8.52 26.14 -23.28
N ASP A 293 -9.73 26.46 -22.81
CA ASP A 293 -10.23 25.95 -21.52
C ASP A 293 -10.39 24.43 -21.53
N PHE A 294 -10.01 23.75 -20.45
CA PHE A 294 -10.23 22.31 -20.28
C PHE A 294 -11.68 22.05 -19.83
N ASN A 295 -12.62 22.42 -20.69
CA ASN A 295 -14.04 22.35 -20.40
C ASN A 295 -14.77 21.70 -21.57
N TYR A 296 -15.25 20.48 -21.36
CA TYR A 296 -15.88 19.68 -22.41
C TYR A 296 -17.22 20.28 -22.89
N LEU A 297 -17.92 21.05 -22.05
CA LEU A 297 -19.16 21.72 -22.45
C LEU A 297 -18.90 22.83 -23.47
N THR A 298 -17.84 23.61 -23.29
CA THR A 298 -17.55 24.82 -24.10
C THR A 298 -16.45 24.63 -25.14
N ASN A 299 -15.60 23.60 -24.98
CA ASN A 299 -14.41 23.38 -25.82
C ASN A 299 -14.27 21.92 -26.34
N ARG A 300 -15.40 21.27 -26.61
CA ARG A 300 -15.48 19.86 -27.02
C ARG A 300 -14.59 19.51 -28.22
N ASP A 301 -14.60 20.31 -29.24
CA ASP A 301 -13.92 19.99 -30.52
C ASP A 301 -12.38 19.96 -30.34
N ASN A 302 -11.83 20.84 -29.52
CA ASN A 302 -10.41 20.82 -29.20
C ASN A 302 -10.08 19.61 -28.33
N MET A 303 -10.93 19.22 -27.38
CA MET A 303 -10.72 18.03 -26.57
C MET A 303 -10.75 16.74 -27.40
N ILE A 304 -11.69 16.62 -28.35
CA ILE A 304 -11.73 15.51 -29.31
C ILE A 304 -10.44 15.44 -30.12
N ARG A 305 -10.00 16.57 -30.69
CA ARG A 305 -8.74 16.63 -31.45
C ARG A 305 -7.55 16.27 -30.60
N TYR A 306 -7.48 16.73 -29.37
CA TYR A 306 -6.43 16.45 -28.42
C TYR A 306 -6.32 14.93 -28.14
N TRP A 307 -7.42 14.25 -27.86
CA TRP A 307 -7.43 12.79 -27.66
C TRP A 307 -7.10 12.05 -28.96
N GLU A 308 -7.67 12.45 -30.08
CA GLU A 308 -7.48 11.76 -31.36
C GLU A 308 -6.03 11.83 -31.85
N GLU A 309 -5.33 12.94 -31.67
CA GLU A 309 -3.92 13.07 -32.01
C GLU A 309 -3.07 12.05 -31.21
N ARG A 310 -3.38 11.82 -29.94
CA ARG A 310 -2.68 10.81 -29.11
C ARG A 310 -2.95 9.40 -29.59
N VAL A 311 -4.19 9.05 -29.87
CA VAL A 311 -4.54 7.72 -30.38
C VAL A 311 -3.86 7.43 -31.69
N LYS A 312 -3.80 8.42 -32.61
CA LYS A 312 -3.06 8.28 -33.88
C LYS A 312 -1.56 8.03 -33.68
N ALA A 313 -0.95 8.70 -32.72
CA ALA A 313 0.47 8.58 -32.44
C ALA A 313 0.83 7.23 -31.79
N ASN A 314 -0.02 6.72 -30.90
CA ASN A 314 0.30 5.56 -30.06
C ASN A 314 -0.50 4.29 -30.41
N GLY A 315 -1.46 4.35 -31.32
CA GLY A 315 -2.37 3.22 -31.62
C GLY A 315 -1.72 1.94 -32.13
N ALA A 316 -0.48 2.01 -32.64
CA ALA A 316 0.28 0.85 -33.04
C ALA A 316 0.90 0.05 -31.86
N TYR A 317 0.94 0.62 -30.66
CA TYR A 317 1.50 -0.01 -29.48
C TYR A 317 0.41 -0.71 -28.64
N GLU A 318 0.81 -1.59 -27.74
CA GLU A 318 -0.13 -2.15 -26.76
C GLU A 318 -0.44 -1.14 -25.66
N ASN A 319 -1.72 -0.72 -25.60
CA ASN A 319 -2.20 0.25 -24.62
C ASN A 319 -3.53 -0.18 -24.02
N THR A 320 -3.85 0.39 -22.86
CA THR A 320 -5.21 0.48 -22.34
C THR A 320 -5.63 1.94 -22.37
N TYR A 321 -6.84 2.22 -22.78
CA TYR A 321 -7.35 3.59 -22.92
C TYR A 321 -8.29 3.93 -21.78
N THR A 322 -7.87 4.87 -20.92
CA THR A 322 -8.71 5.40 -19.85
C THR A 322 -9.78 6.29 -20.47
N LEU A 323 -11.04 5.94 -20.23
CA LEU A 323 -12.22 6.68 -20.64
C LEU A 323 -12.77 7.53 -19.51
N GLY A 324 -13.68 8.43 -19.86
CA GLY A 324 -14.39 9.31 -18.95
C GLY A 324 -13.91 10.74 -19.06
N LEU A 325 -14.22 11.53 -18.05
CA LEU A 325 -13.89 12.94 -18.03
C LEU A 325 -13.68 13.41 -16.59
N ARG A 326 -12.51 13.96 -16.31
CA ARG A 326 -12.18 14.70 -15.10
C ARG A 326 -11.59 16.07 -15.47
N GLY A 327 -11.24 16.87 -14.50
CA GLY A 327 -10.53 18.13 -14.73
C GLY A 327 -9.03 17.93 -14.99
N ILE A 328 -8.30 19.02 -15.04
CA ILE A 328 -6.84 18.99 -15.12
C ILE A 328 -6.31 18.53 -13.77
N HIS A 329 -5.28 17.69 -13.79
CA HIS A 329 -4.77 17.07 -12.59
C HIS A 329 -5.87 16.21 -11.91
N ASP A 330 -5.99 16.23 -10.62
CA ASP A 330 -6.97 15.44 -9.86
C ASP A 330 -8.23 16.24 -9.46
N TYR A 331 -8.55 17.28 -10.22
CA TYR A 331 -9.74 18.09 -9.98
C TYR A 331 -10.99 17.50 -10.68
N PRO A 332 -12.20 17.77 -10.16
CA PRO A 332 -13.44 17.45 -10.85
C PRO A 332 -13.54 18.17 -12.19
N MET A 333 -14.31 17.57 -13.13
CA MET A 333 -14.57 18.20 -14.43
C MET A 333 -15.22 19.57 -14.30
N GLU A 334 -14.85 20.48 -15.19
CA GLU A 334 -15.53 21.76 -15.35
C GLU A 334 -16.80 21.65 -16.23
N GLY A 335 -17.72 22.58 -16.05
CA GLY A 335 -18.96 22.65 -16.86
C GLY A 335 -20.14 21.84 -16.33
N ALA A 336 -20.00 21.20 -15.16
CA ALA A 336 -21.08 20.49 -14.49
C ALA A 336 -21.24 20.99 -13.05
N SER A 337 -22.41 21.41 -12.65
CA SER A 337 -22.76 21.89 -11.32
C SER A 337 -23.47 20.81 -10.48
N THR A 338 -24.11 19.84 -11.15
CA THR A 338 -24.82 18.74 -10.50
C THR A 338 -24.31 17.37 -10.95
N THR A 339 -24.62 16.33 -10.20
CA THR A 339 -24.27 14.96 -10.57
C THR A 339 -24.93 14.54 -11.88
N GLU A 340 -26.17 14.94 -12.13
CA GLU A 340 -26.87 14.62 -13.37
C GLU A 340 -26.26 15.32 -14.60
N GLU A 341 -25.76 16.54 -14.44
CA GLU A 341 -25.00 17.24 -15.49
C GLU A 341 -23.66 16.52 -15.75
N ARG A 342 -22.98 16.10 -14.71
CA ARG A 342 -21.74 15.32 -14.77
C ARG A 342 -21.96 14.01 -15.54
N VAL A 343 -23.02 13.26 -15.21
CA VAL A 343 -23.38 12.02 -15.91
C VAL A 343 -23.59 12.29 -17.41
N ARG A 344 -24.36 13.34 -17.79
CA ARG A 344 -24.61 13.63 -19.19
C ARG A 344 -23.35 14.03 -19.97
N LEU A 345 -22.46 14.85 -19.37
CA LEU A 345 -21.23 15.27 -20.04
C LEU A 345 -20.24 14.10 -20.14
N MET A 346 -20.12 13.31 -19.11
CA MET A 346 -19.25 12.13 -19.09
C MET A 346 -19.69 11.07 -20.09
N GLN A 347 -21.02 10.83 -20.20
CA GLN A 347 -21.56 9.91 -21.20
C GLN A 347 -21.16 10.31 -22.61
N ARG A 348 -21.33 11.60 -22.95
CA ARG A 348 -20.94 12.12 -24.28
C ARG A 348 -19.45 12.04 -24.52
N ALA A 349 -18.63 12.28 -23.49
CA ALA A 349 -17.17 12.16 -23.61
C ALA A 349 -16.75 10.72 -23.87
N ILE A 350 -17.34 9.75 -23.17
CA ILE A 350 -17.10 8.32 -23.39
C ILE A 350 -17.48 7.92 -24.83
N ASP A 351 -18.63 8.36 -25.31
CA ASP A 351 -19.09 8.07 -26.67
C ASP A 351 -18.12 8.61 -27.72
N ASP A 352 -17.66 9.86 -27.57
CA ASP A 352 -16.67 10.47 -28.45
C ASP A 352 -15.30 9.77 -28.39
N GLN A 353 -14.83 9.40 -27.21
CA GLN A 353 -13.57 8.67 -27.01
C GLN A 353 -13.62 7.30 -27.67
N ARG A 354 -14.73 6.57 -27.53
CA ARG A 354 -14.93 5.28 -28.20
C ARG A 354 -15.01 5.42 -29.73
N GLU A 355 -15.62 6.51 -30.23
CA GLU A 355 -15.63 6.82 -31.67
C GLU A 355 -14.22 7.09 -32.20
N ILE A 356 -13.38 7.80 -31.42
CA ILE A 356 -11.97 8.02 -31.77
C ILE A 356 -11.23 6.70 -31.87
N LEU A 357 -11.39 5.78 -30.89
CA LEU A 357 -10.75 4.46 -30.91
C LEU A 357 -11.19 3.67 -32.14
N ARG A 358 -12.50 3.62 -32.43
CA ARG A 358 -13.07 2.89 -33.56
C ARG A 358 -12.53 3.36 -34.92
N ARG A 359 -12.28 4.65 -35.05
CA ARG A 359 -11.78 5.24 -36.32
C ARG A 359 -10.28 5.06 -36.52
N ASN A 360 -9.52 4.95 -35.46
CA ASN A 360 -8.06 5.07 -35.54
C ASN A 360 -7.28 3.78 -35.16
N ILE A 361 -7.99 2.75 -34.65
CA ILE A 361 -7.37 1.47 -34.32
C ILE A 361 -7.99 0.39 -35.21
N ASP A 362 -7.13 -0.34 -35.92
CA ASP A 362 -7.54 -1.41 -36.85
C ASP A 362 -7.83 -2.71 -36.10
N LYS A 363 -8.82 -2.68 -35.22
CA LYS A 363 -9.35 -3.82 -34.44
C LYS A 363 -10.81 -3.57 -34.11
N PRO A 364 -11.63 -4.64 -33.94
CA PRO A 364 -12.94 -4.51 -33.33
C PRO A 364 -12.84 -3.76 -32.00
N LEU A 365 -13.79 -2.88 -31.71
CA LEU A 365 -13.72 -2.02 -30.52
C LEU A 365 -13.70 -2.82 -29.20
N GLU A 366 -14.33 -3.99 -29.19
CA GLU A 366 -14.39 -4.93 -28.08
C GLU A 366 -13.04 -5.59 -27.77
N GLU A 367 -12.11 -5.56 -28.74
CA GLU A 367 -10.74 -6.05 -28.60
C GLU A 367 -9.75 -4.96 -28.20
N VAL A 368 -10.17 -3.68 -28.21
CA VAL A 368 -9.37 -2.56 -27.77
C VAL A 368 -9.53 -2.42 -26.24
N PRO A 369 -8.46 -2.57 -25.45
CA PRO A 369 -8.57 -2.49 -23.99
C PRO A 369 -8.97 -1.07 -23.55
N GLN A 370 -10.12 -0.96 -22.91
CA GLN A 370 -10.70 0.30 -22.43
C GLN A 370 -11.00 0.18 -20.94
N VAL A 371 -10.81 1.26 -20.20
CA VAL A 371 -10.92 1.28 -18.74
C VAL A 371 -11.70 2.51 -18.29
N LEU A 372 -12.68 2.36 -17.42
CA LEU A 372 -13.27 3.44 -16.65
C LEU A 372 -12.87 3.27 -15.19
N CYS A 373 -12.11 4.23 -14.66
CA CYS A 373 -11.74 4.23 -13.23
C CYS A 373 -12.84 4.94 -12.42
N THR A 374 -13.49 4.21 -11.52
CA THR A 374 -14.55 4.74 -10.66
C THR A 374 -13.96 5.42 -9.43
N TYR A 375 -13.23 6.51 -9.64
CA TYR A 375 -12.52 7.25 -8.61
C TYR A 375 -13.28 8.56 -8.30
N GLU A 376 -13.50 8.82 -7.01
CA GLU A 376 -14.17 10.03 -6.50
C GLU A 376 -15.51 10.33 -7.20
N GLU A 377 -15.66 11.51 -7.80
CA GLU A 377 -16.90 11.94 -8.46
C GLU A 377 -17.31 11.07 -9.66
N VAL A 378 -16.38 10.26 -10.21
CA VAL A 378 -16.71 9.27 -11.24
C VAL A 378 -17.51 8.12 -10.65
N LEU A 379 -17.22 7.73 -9.41
CA LEU A 379 -18.01 6.75 -8.67
C LEU A 379 -19.42 7.26 -8.41
N ASP A 380 -19.56 8.52 -7.97
CA ASP A 380 -20.87 9.16 -7.77
C ASP A 380 -21.67 9.19 -9.08
N ALA A 381 -21.02 9.53 -10.19
CA ALA A 381 -21.66 9.52 -11.52
C ALA A 381 -22.08 8.10 -11.94
N TYR A 382 -21.27 7.09 -11.63
CA TYR A 382 -21.60 5.68 -11.91
C TYR A 382 -22.84 5.24 -11.13
N HIS A 383 -22.89 5.49 -9.82
CA HIS A 383 -24.05 5.20 -8.99
C HIS A 383 -25.28 6.02 -9.38
N ALA A 384 -25.11 7.23 -9.93
CA ALA A 384 -26.19 8.06 -10.47
C ALA A 384 -26.67 7.63 -11.87
N GLY A 385 -26.14 6.52 -12.42
CA GLY A 385 -26.66 5.89 -13.64
C GLY A 385 -25.87 6.18 -14.91
N LEU A 386 -24.58 6.54 -14.82
CA LEU A 386 -23.67 6.58 -15.96
C LEU A 386 -23.62 5.22 -16.64
N GLN A 387 -23.98 5.17 -17.94
CA GLN A 387 -23.99 3.93 -18.70
C GLN A 387 -22.60 3.61 -19.23
N VAL A 388 -21.98 2.57 -18.70
CA VAL A 388 -20.66 2.10 -19.13
C VAL A 388 -20.84 0.86 -20.01
N PRO A 389 -20.39 0.87 -21.29
CA PRO A 389 -20.49 -0.30 -22.16
C PRO A 389 -19.85 -1.54 -21.56
N ASP A 390 -20.45 -2.73 -21.79
CA ASP A 390 -20.06 -3.99 -21.14
C ASP A 390 -18.62 -4.42 -21.44
N ASP A 391 -18.06 -4.03 -22.58
CA ASP A 391 -16.68 -4.32 -23.01
C ASP A 391 -15.64 -3.40 -22.35
N VAL A 392 -16.06 -2.34 -21.66
CA VAL A 392 -15.17 -1.47 -20.89
C VAL A 392 -14.91 -2.09 -19.51
N THR A 393 -13.65 -2.20 -19.13
CA THR A 393 -13.23 -2.68 -17.81
C THR A 393 -13.61 -1.64 -16.74
N LEU A 394 -14.35 -2.06 -15.70
CA LEU A 394 -14.57 -1.24 -14.52
C LEU A 394 -13.35 -1.36 -13.60
N LEU A 395 -12.71 -0.24 -13.33
CA LEU A 395 -11.55 -0.19 -12.44
C LEU A 395 -11.97 0.45 -11.11
N TRP A 396 -12.23 -0.36 -10.12
CA TRP A 396 -12.57 0.07 -8.77
C TRP A 396 -11.35 0.65 -8.05
N SER A 397 -11.55 1.48 -7.06
CA SER A 397 -10.47 1.96 -6.21
C SER A 397 -10.69 1.56 -4.75
N ASP A 398 -9.58 1.38 -4.00
CA ASP A 398 -9.63 1.34 -2.55
C ASP A 398 -10.03 2.72 -1.98
N ASP A 399 -10.13 2.81 -0.67
CA ASP A 399 -10.42 4.05 0.05
C ASP A 399 -9.20 4.98 0.20
N LYS A 400 -8.12 4.75 -0.56
CA LYS A 400 -6.84 5.47 -0.53
C LYS A 400 -5.95 5.15 0.68
N HIS A 401 -6.45 4.36 1.63
CA HIS A 401 -5.73 3.91 2.82
C HIS A 401 -5.53 2.40 2.85
N GLY A 402 -5.87 1.71 1.76
CA GLY A 402 -5.68 0.28 1.57
C GLY A 402 -6.93 -0.56 1.83
N TYR A 403 -8.07 0.02 2.21
CA TYR A 403 -9.30 -0.74 2.45
C TYR A 403 -10.15 -0.78 1.18
N THR A 404 -10.40 -1.99 0.68
CA THR A 404 -11.20 -2.20 -0.54
C THR A 404 -12.67 -1.93 -0.30
N ARG A 405 -13.33 -1.37 -1.32
CA ARG A 405 -14.74 -0.96 -1.30
C ARG A 405 -15.34 -0.96 -2.70
N ASN A 406 -16.66 -0.86 -2.78
CA ASN A 406 -17.40 -0.66 -4.05
C ASN A 406 -16.93 -1.62 -5.14
N LEU A 407 -16.71 -2.91 -4.81
CA LEU A 407 -16.37 -3.94 -5.76
C LEU A 407 -17.59 -4.35 -6.59
N CYS A 408 -17.39 -5.22 -7.58
CA CYS A 408 -18.48 -5.72 -8.39
C CYS A 408 -19.55 -6.44 -7.57
N ASN A 409 -20.79 -6.07 -7.79
CA ASN A 409 -21.93 -6.89 -7.43
C ASN A 409 -22.05 -8.11 -8.38
N PRO A 410 -22.91 -9.10 -8.10
CA PRO A 410 -23.05 -10.30 -8.94
C PRO A 410 -23.46 -10.04 -10.40
N GLU A 411 -24.06 -8.89 -10.71
CA GLU A 411 -24.43 -8.50 -12.08
C GLU A 411 -23.24 -7.94 -12.82
N GLU A 412 -22.52 -7.03 -12.22
CA GLU A 412 -21.30 -6.41 -12.76
C GLU A 412 -20.18 -7.46 -13.00
N MET A 413 -20.10 -8.51 -12.18
CA MET A 413 -19.15 -9.61 -12.39
C MET A 413 -19.34 -10.37 -13.72
N ARG A 414 -20.47 -10.19 -14.42
CA ARG A 414 -20.77 -10.84 -15.70
C ARG A 414 -20.37 -10.02 -16.92
N ARG A 415 -19.90 -8.78 -16.73
CA ARG A 415 -19.46 -7.88 -17.79
C ARG A 415 -18.33 -8.48 -18.61
N SER A 416 -18.37 -8.36 -19.93
CA SER A 416 -17.33 -8.88 -20.83
C SER A 416 -15.98 -8.16 -20.68
N GLY A 417 -15.99 -6.88 -20.39
CA GLY A 417 -14.80 -6.07 -20.09
C GLY A 417 -14.14 -6.45 -18.76
N GLY A 418 -14.89 -7.16 -17.88
CA GLY A 418 -14.42 -7.52 -16.55
C GLY A 418 -14.20 -6.32 -15.63
N ALA A 419 -13.45 -6.55 -14.55
CA ALA A 419 -13.11 -5.50 -13.61
C ALA A 419 -11.66 -5.60 -13.14
N GLY A 420 -11.20 -4.53 -12.51
CA GLY A 420 -9.89 -4.42 -11.91
C GLY A 420 -9.92 -3.58 -10.64
N ILE A 421 -8.75 -3.35 -10.07
CA ILE A 421 -8.57 -2.46 -8.93
C ILE A 421 -7.39 -1.51 -9.14
N TYR A 422 -7.63 -0.24 -8.85
CA TYR A 422 -6.61 0.77 -8.60
C TYR A 422 -6.40 0.83 -7.09
N TYR A 423 -5.20 0.51 -6.63
CA TYR A 423 -4.91 0.30 -5.21
C TYR A 423 -3.71 1.11 -4.76
N HIS A 424 -3.78 1.70 -3.57
CA HIS A 424 -2.72 2.56 -3.04
C HIS A 424 -1.72 1.77 -2.17
N LEU A 425 -0.44 1.79 -2.57
CA LEU A 425 0.71 1.44 -1.71
C LEU A 425 1.40 2.71 -1.18
N SER A 426 0.97 3.87 -1.64
CA SER A 426 1.36 5.21 -1.22
C SER A 426 0.24 6.15 -1.62
N TYR A 427 -0.06 7.17 -0.81
CA TYR A 427 -1.15 8.09 -1.08
C TYR A 427 -0.86 9.51 -0.63
N HIS A 428 -1.21 10.47 -1.47
CA HIS A 428 -1.22 11.89 -1.18
C HIS A 428 -2.65 12.43 -1.17
N GLY A 429 -3.11 12.89 -0.01
CA GLY A 429 -4.44 13.49 0.10
C GLY A 429 -5.09 13.39 1.48
N ASP A 430 -6.41 13.47 1.50
CA ASP A 430 -7.27 13.50 2.68
C ASP A 430 -7.45 12.09 3.31
N PRO A 431 -7.49 11.94 4.65
CA PRO A 431 -7.29 12.96 5.68
C PRO A 431 -5.82 13.30 5.93
N ALA A 432 -4.91 12.42 5.63
CA ALA A 432 -3.48 12.62 5.76
C ALA A 432 -2.72 11.70 4.80
N SER A 433 -1.73 12.25 4.14
CA SER A 433 -0.87 11.49 3.23
C SER A 433 0.03 10.51 3.97
N TRP A 434 0.45 9.47 3.27
CA TRP A 434 1.46 8.52 3.72
C TRP A 434 2.34 8.16 2.51
N LEU A 435 3.39 8.97 2.32
CA LEU A 435 4.26 8.93 1.12
C LEU A 435 5.66 8.41 1.42
N TRP A 436 6.06 8.35 2.69
CA TRP A 436 7.42 8.02 3.03
C TRP A 436 7.63 6.51 3.20
N LEU A 437 7.26 5.89 4.32
CA LEU A 437 7.44 4.46 4.57
C LEU A 437 6.14 3.70 4.33
N SER A 438 6.22 2.53 3.71
CA SER A 438 5.03 1.70 3.46
C SER A 438 4.55 1.00 4.75
N PRO A 439 3.28 1.18 5.15
CA PRO A 439 2.73 0.58 6.36
C PRO A 439 1.98 -0.74 6.13
N LEU A 440 1.87 -1.22 4.89
CA LEU A 440 0.94 -2.29 4.51
C LEU A 440 1.62 -3.67 4.56
N SER A 441 1.18 -4.53 5.49
CA SER A 441 1.72 -5.89 5.60
C SER A 441 1.27 -6.80 4.46
N PRO A 442 2.05 -7.85 4.11
CA PRO A 442 1.61 -8.87 3.16
C PRO A 442 0.27 -9.52 3.51
N ALA A 443 0.00 -9.76 4.80
CA ALA A 443 -1.27 -10.32 5.25
C ALA A 443 -2.45 -9.37 5.00
N PHE A 444 -2.26 -8.07 5.24
CA PHE A 444 -3.26 -7.05 4.95
C PHE A 444 -3.54 -6.95 3.44
N LEU A 445 -2.47 -6.82 2.64
CA LEU A 445 -2.58 -6.76 1.18
C LEU A 445 -3.26 -8.02 0.61
N SER A 446 -2.90 -9.21 1.12
CA SER A 446 -3.55 -10.45 0.68
C SER A 446 -5.04 -10.46 1.00
N ALA A 447 -5.44 -10.08 2.21
CA ALA A 447 -6.85 -10.07 2.59
C ALA A 447 -7.67 -9.11 1.70
N GLN A 448 -7.20 -7.89 1.51
CA GLN A 448 -7.88 -6.88 0.71
C GLN A 448 -7.95 -7.25 -0.78
N LEU A 449 -6.84 -7.68 -1.35
CA LEU A 449 -6.77 -8.00 -2.79
C LEU A 449 -7.43 -9.34 -3.13
N THR A 450 -7.43 -10.32 -2.21
CA THR A 450 -8.22 -11.56 -2.39
C THR A 450 -9.72 -11.26 -2.36
N MET A 451 -10.17 -10.34 -1.51
CA MET A 451 -11.55 -9.87 -1.50
C MET A 451 -11.91 -9.19 -2.83
N ALA A 452 -11.04 -8.31 -3.34
CA ALA A 452 -11.22 -7.67 -4.63
C ALA A 452 -11.29 -8.69 -5.78
N TYR A 453 -10.38 -9.66 -5.81
CA TYR A 453 -10.38 -10.73 -6.82
C TYR A 453 -11.65 -11.59 -6.77
N THR A 454 -12.09 -11.94 -5.58
CA THR A 454 -13.31 -12.73 -5.35
C THR A 454 -14.54 -12.02 -5.92
N HIS A 455 -14.54 -10.68 -5.85
CA HIS A 455 -15.62 -9.82 -6.39
C HIS A 455 -15.28 -9.25 -7.78
N GLY A 456 -14.57 -10.01 -8.61
CA GLY A 456 -14.45 -9.76 -10.04
C GLY A 456 -13.24 -8.94 -10.49
N ALA A 457 -12.45 -8.36 -9.60
CA ALA A 457 -11.26 -7.59 -9.96
C ALA A 457 -10.11 -8.51 -10.44
N ARG A 458 -10.23 -9.07 -11.66
CA ARG A 458 -9.31 -10.06 -12.24
C ARG A 458 -8.59 -9.58 -13.49
N LYS A 459 -9.09 -8.49 -14.09
CA LYS A 459 -8.54 -7.97 -15.36
C LYS A 459 -7.31 -7.12 -15.16
N ILE A 460 -7.37 -6.14 -14.26
CA ILE A 460 -6.31 -5.15 -14.03
C ILE A 460 -6.08 -4.98 -12.54
N TRP A 461 -4.82 -5.11 -12.10
CA TRP A 461 -4.35 -4.60 -10.83
C TRP A 461 -3.28 -3.56 -11.07
N ILE A 462 -3.57 -2.31 -10.73
CA ILE A 462 -2.64 -1.18 -10.84
C ILE A 462 -2.41 -0.56 -9.47
N PHE A 463 -1.14 -0.49 -9.06
CA PHE A 463 -0.73 -0.06 -7.74
C PHE A 463 -0.09 1.32 -7.79
N ASN A 464 -0.68 2.30 -7.11
CA ASN A 464 -0.03 3.58 -6.86
C ASN A 464 1.11 3.34 -5.87
N VAL A 465 2.34 3.49 -6.33
CA VAL A 465 3.55 3.24 -5.55
C VAL A 465 4.28 4.52 -5.14
N GLY A 466 3.68 5.68 -5.45
CA GLY A 466 4.40 6.94 -5.31
C GLY A 466 5.65 6.94 -6.18
N ASP A 467 6.80 6.72 -5.57
CA ASP A 467 8.12 6.79 -6.20
C ASP A 467 8.83 5.43 -6.38
N ILE A 468 8.17 4.30 -6.24
CA ILE A 468 8.73 2.94 -6.20
C ILE A 468 9.40 2.64 -4.85
N LYS A 469 10.32 3.47 -4.39
CA LYS A 469 10.99 3.34 -3.08
C LYS A 469 10.23 4.17 -2.02
N PRO A 470 10.12 3.64 -0.79
CA PRO A 470 10.61 2.37 -0.27
C PRO A 470 9.52 1.27 -0.21
N ALA A 471 8.78 1.07 -1.29
CA ALA A 471 7.70 0.06 -1.39
C ALA A 471 8.15 -1.25 -2.06
N GLU A 472 9.44 -1.55 -2.11
CA GLU A 472 10.02 -2.68 -2.84
C GLU A 472 9.45 -4.04 -2.37
N LYS A 473 9.24 -4.19 -1.07
CA LYS A 473 8.69 -5.43 -0.46
C LYS A 473 7.23 -5.62 -0.85
N GLU A 474 6.45 -4.56 -0.71
CA GLU A 474 5.03 -4.51 -1.03
C GLU A 474 4.79 -4.73 -2.53
N ILE A 475 5.57 -4.07 -3.40
CA ILE A 475 5.53 -4.27 -4.84
C ILE A 475 5.86 -5.73 -5.18
N SER A 476 6.90 -6.31 -4.58
CA SER A 476 7.24 -7.73 -4.77
C SER A 476 6.08 -8.63 -4.38
N PHE A 477 5.47 -8.37 -3.23
CA PHE A 477 4.36 -9.17 -2.73
C PHE A 477 3.13 -9.11 -3.63
N VAL A 478 2.70 -7.90 -4.01
CA VAL A 478 1.47 -7.76 -4.82
C VAL A 478 1.64 -8.31 -6.24
N MET A 479 2.85 -8.28 -6.81
CA MET A 479 3.12 -8.91 -8.10
C MET A 479 3.12 -10.45 -8.01
N GLU A 480 3.67 -11.02 -6.93
CA GLU A 480 3.58 -12.47 -6.69
C GLU A 480 2.14 -12.91 -6.37
N LEU A 481 1.41 -12.12 -5.60
CA LEU A 481 -0.01 -12.38 -5.29
C LEU A 481 -0.87 -12.34 -6.56
N ALA A 482 -0.69 -11.33 -7.41
CA ALA A 482 -1.41 -11.21 -8.68
C ALA A 482 -1.09 -12.34 -9.67
N TRP A 483 0.07 -13.00 -9.50
CA TRP A 483 0.42 -14.19 -10.27
C TRP A 483 -0.24 -15.44 -9.75
N ASP A 484 -0.28 -15.65 -8.42
CA ASP A 484 -0.83 -16.86 -7.78
C ASP A 484 -1.44 -16.54 -6.41
N LEU A 485 -2.75 -16.25 -6.40
CA LEU A 485 -3.48 -15.93 -5.18
C LEU A 485 -3.51 -17.11 -4.18
N LYS A 486 -3.50 -18.34 -4.66
CA LYS A 486 -3.56 -19.52 -3.78
C LYS A 486 -2.28 -19.74 -3.00
N ARG A 487 -1.16 -19.34 -3.60
CA ARG A 487 0.14 -19.39 -2.93
C ARG A 487 0.18 -18.44 -1.74
N TRP A 488 -0.35 -17.25 -1.92
CA TRP A 488 -0.31 -16.18 -0.94
C TRP A 488 -1.72 -15.82 -0.42
N SER A 489 -2.56 -16.84 -0.19
CA SER A 489 -3.85 -16.60 0.48
C SER A 489 -3.64 -15.92 1.85
N PRO A 490 -4.65 -15.23 2.41
CA PRO A 490 -4.49 -14.49 3.66
C PRO A 490 -3.79 -15.27 4.77
N GLU A 491 -4.11 -16.56 4.93
CA GLU A 491 -3.51 -17.42 5.97
C GLU A 491 -2.03 -17.76 5.72
N LYS A 492 -1.57 -17.64 4.47
CA LYS A 492 -0.20 -17.99 4.06
C LYS A 492 0.70 -16.77 3.86
N ALA A 493 0.09 -15.61 3.72
CA ALA A 493 0.80 -14.37 3.36
C ALA A 493 1.89 -13.98 4.38
N HIS A 494 1.72 -14.32 5.65
CA HIS A 494 2.74 -14.09 6.69
C HIS A 494 4.08 -14.77 6.36
N GLY A 495 4.08 -15.91 5.65
CA GLY A 495 5.29 -16.61 5.23
C GLY A 495 6.07 -15.93 4.09
N PHE A 496 5.52 -14.90 3.47
CA PHE A 496 6.17 -14.21 2.37
C PHE A 496 7.47 -13.54 2.79
N MET A 497 7.48 -12.85 3.93
CA MET A 497 8.66 -12.09 4.37
C MET A 497 9.88 -12.97 4.61
N GLU A 498 9.69 -14.18 5.13
CA GLU A 498 10.80 -15.13 5.32
C GLU A 498 11.35 -15.62 3.97
N GLN A 499 10.48 -16.00 3.02
CA GLN A 499 10.90 -16.41 1.69
C GLN A 499 11.57 -15.27 0.90
N TRP A 500 11.04 -14.05 1.01
CA TRP A 500 11.63 -12.87 0.38
C TRP A 500 13.01 -12.56 0.98
N ALA A 501 13.14 -12.63 2.30
CA ALA A 501 14.41 -12.40 2.99
C ALA A 501 15.44 -13.50 2.66
N ALA A 502 15.01 -14.76 2.54
CA ALA A 502 15.89 -15.86 2.14
C ALA A 502 16.47 -15.65 0.72
N ARG A 503 15.63 -15.20 -0.22
CA ARG A 503 16.07 -14.90 -1.60
C ARG A 503 16.98 -13.66 -1.68
N THR A 504 16.75 -12.68 -0.81
CA THR A 504 17.46 -11.38 -0.85
C THR A 504 18.75 -11.41 -0.05
N PHE A 505 18.74 -11.98 1.17
CA PHE A 505 19.84 -11.94 2.13
C PHE A 505 20.44 -13.32 2.44
N GLY A 506 19.79 -14.40 1.99
CA GLY A 506 20.16 -15.77 2.28
C GLY A 506 19.44 -16.36 3.48
N GLU A 507 19.34 -17.70 3.50
CA GLU A 507 18.61 -18.48 4.51
C GLU A 507 19.05 -18.20 5.96
N ALA A 508 20.33 -17.90 6.17
CA ALA A 508 20.90 -17.66 7.49
C ALA A 508 20.28 -16.45 8.23
N TYR A 509 19.71 -15.51 7.51
CA TYR A 509 19.17 -14.25 8.05
C TYR A 509 17.65 -14.16 7.91
N ALA A 510 17.04 -15.05 7.13
CA ALA A 510 15.65 -14.95 6.67
C ALA A 510 14.64 -14.85 7.84
N ALA A 511 14.69 -15.78 8.76
CA ALA A 511 13.74 -15.82 9.89
C ALA A 511 13.88 -14.60 10.83
N GLU A 512 15.10 -14.07 11.00
CA GLU A 512 15.31 -12.89 11.85
C GLU A 512 14.82 -11.61 11.17
N ILE A 513 15.09 -11.46 9.87
CA ILE A 513 14.56 -10.35 9.07
C ILE A 513 13.03 -10.41 9.04
N ALA A 514 12.43 -11.57 8.81
CA ALA A 514 10.98 -11.74 8.81
C ALA A 514 10.36 -11.27 10.13
N ARG A 515 10.90 -11.67 11.28
CA ARG A 515 10.41 -11.22 12.59
C ARG A 515 10.53 -9.70 12.79
N ILE A 516 11.63 -9.10 12.33
CA ILE A 516 11.80 -7.64 12.37
C ILE A 516 10.73 -6.96 11.50
N GLN A 517 10.47 -7.46 10.31
CA GLN A 517 9.45 -6.91 9.42
C GLN A 517 8.02 -7.11 9.95
N GLU A 518 7.72 -8.26 10.55
CA GLU A 518 6.44 -8.49 11.23
C GLU A 518 6.21 -7.48 12.36
N GLY A 519 7.22 -7.24 13.19
CA GLY A 519 7.18 -6.22 14.24
C GLY A 519 6.95 -4.81 13.68
N TYR A 520 7.64 -4.47 12.60
CA TYR A 520 7.47 -3.21 11.89
C TYR A 520 6.03 -3.02 11.41
N TYR A 521 5.48 -3.99 10.66
CA TYR A 521 4.11 -3.88 10.16
C TYR A 521 3.05 -3.88 11.26
N ARG A 522 3.25 -4.62 12.35
CA ARG A 522 2.34 -4.62 13.50
C ARG A 522 2.27 -3.24 14.16
N LEU A 523 3.41 -2.58 14.34
CA LEU A 523 3.49 -1.23 14.89
C LEU A 523 2.90 -0.18 13.93
N GLN A 524 3.12 -0.33 12.62
CA GLN A 524 2.49 0.52 11.60
C GLN A 524 0.97 0.36 11.59
N ALA A 525 0.46 -0.85 11.72
CA ALA A 525 -0.98 -1.12 11.73
C ALA A 525 -1.69 -0.52 12.95
N SER A 526 -1.01 -0.35 14.09
CA SER A 526 -1.56 0.31 15.28
C SER A 526 -1.43 1.85 15.25
N GLY A 527 -0.99 2.40 14.14
CA GLY A 527 -0.80 3.83 13.88
C GLY A 527 0.34 4.02 12.91
N LYS A 528 0.01 4.32 11.64
CA LYS A 528 1.03 4.62 10.63
C LYS A 528 1.95 5.72 11.13
N ASP A 529 3.25 5.61 10.89
CA ASP A 529 4.22 6.63 11.29
C ASP A 529 3.85 8.03 10.79
N ALA A 530 3.38 8.15 9.56
CA ALA A 530 2.88 9.40 8.99
C ALA A 530 1.64 9.95 9.71
N HIS A 531 0.93 9.15 10.50
CA HIS A 531 -0.30 9.52 11.18
C HIS A 531 -0.18 9.66 12.70
N VAL A 532 0.94 9.28 13.31
CA VAL A 532 1.15 9.31 14.77
C VAL A 532 0.87 10.68 15.35
N TRP A 533 1.16 11.75 14.62
CA TRP A 533 0.86 13.12 15.03
C TRP A 533 -0.62 13.38 15.36
N PHE A 534 -1.54 12.70 14.70
CA PHE A 534 -2.99 12.87 14.89
C PHE A 534 -3.56 12.00 16.02
N LEU A 535 -2.84 10.96 16.44
CA LEU A 535 -3.39 9.92 17.28
C LEU A 535 -3.28 10.27 18.76
N GLU A 536 -4.35 10.06 19.50
CA GLU A 536 -4.41 10.22 20.94
C GLU A 536 -4.26 8.86 21.62
N TYR A 537 -3.08 8.62 22.16
CA TYR A 537 -2.80 7.40 22.92
C TYR A 537 -2.87 7.68 24.43
N PRO A 538 -3.35 6.74 25.25
CA PRO A 538 -3.08 6.75 26.68
C PRO A 538 -1.57 6.79 26.96
N GLU A 539 -1.16 7.45 28.03
CA GLU A 539 0.28 7.57 28.33
C GLU A 539 0.99 6.21 28.44
N ALA A 540 0.33 5.22 29.04
CA ALA A 540 0.87 3.87 29.14
C ALA A 540 1.11 3.23 27.75
N GLU A 541 0.20 3.45 26.79
CA GLU A 541 0.33 2.96 25.43
C GLU A 541 1.42 3.72 24.66
N ILE A 542 1.63 5.02 24.93
CA ILE A 542 2.78 5.78 24.38
C ILE A 542 4.10 5.14 24.84
N ARG A 543 4.25 4.87 26.13
CA ARG A 543 5.46 4.26 26.69
C ARG A 543 5.71 2.86 26.12
N GLU A 544 4.68 2.03 26.06
CA GLU A 544 4.74 0.69 25.45
C GLU A 544 5.19 0.77 23.98
N ARG A 545 4.62 1.71 23.22
CA ARG A 545 4.95 1.90 21.80
C ARG A 545 6.41 2.35 21.60
N LEU A 546 6.89 3.27 22.41
CA LEU A 546 8.30 3.72 22.39
C LEU A 546 9.26 2.57 22.71
N GLU A 547 8.95 1.75 23.70
CA GLU A 547 9.74 0.57 24.05
C GLU A 547 9.78 -0.46 22.93
N GLN A 548 8.62 -0.76 22.33
CA GLN A 548 8.49 -1.71 21.21
C GLN A 548 9.30 -1.26 19.99
N TRP A 549 9.19 0.02 19.60
CA TRP A 549 9.99 0.57 18.51
C TRP A 549 11.49 0.57 18.81
N SER A 550 11.89 0.92 20.03
CA SER A 550 13.29 0.89 20.46
C SER A 550 13.87 -0.52 20.41
N ALA A 551 13.13 -1.49 20.94
CA ALA A 551 13.54 -2.90 20.91
C ALA A 551 13.69 -3.43 19.47
N LEU A 552 12.76 -3.08 18.58
CA LEU A 552 12.80 -3.49 17.18
C LEU A 552 13.99 -2.87 16.43
N ALA A 553 14.24 -1.58 16.64
CA ALA A 553 15.38 -0.89 16.07
C ALA A 553 16.71 -1.50 16.56
N GLY A 554 16.81 -1.82 17.84
CA GLY A 554 17.97 -2.50 18.41
C GLY A 554 18.21 -3.89 17.80
N GLN A 555 17.16 -4.65 17.49
CA GLN A 555 17.26 -5.92 16.77
C GLN A 555 17.79 -5.73 15.36
N ALA A 556 17.26 -4.76 14.62
CA ALA A 556 17.71 -4.46 13.25
C ALA A 556 19.18 -4.02 13.22
N GLU A 557 19.62 -3.16 14.15
CA GLU A 557 21.01 -2.73 14.27
C GLU A 557 21.96 -3.88 14.69
N ALA A 558 21.51 -4.78 15.55
CA ALA A 558 22.29 -5.94 15.94
C ALA A 558 22.49 -6.91 14.77
N LEU A 559 21.48 -7.07 13.94
CA LEU A 559 21.55 -7.91 12.75
C LEU A 559 22.46 -7.30 11.67
N GLU A 560 22.44 -5.97 11.46
CA GLU A 560 23.34 -5.27 10.51
C GLU A 560 24.80 -5.68 10.68
N LYS A 561 25.25 -5.84 11.92
CA LYS A 561 26.65 -6.21 12.25
C LYS A 561 27.05 -7.61 11.74
N ARG A 562 26.07 -8.46 11.44
CA ARG A 562 26.24 -9.84 10.97
C ARG A 562 26.02 -9.99 9.48
N ILE A 563 25.38 -9.00 8.84
CA ILE A 563 25.15 -8.98 7.40
C ILE A 563 26.48 -8.81 6.66
N PRO A 564 26.73 -9.61 5.61
CA PRO A 564 27.92 -9.46 4.77
C PRO A 564 28.04 -8.07 4.18
N ASP A 565 29.27 -7.56 4.04
CA ASP A 565 29.52 -6.21 3.51
C ASP A 565 28.85 -5.96 2.15
N SER A 566 28.83 -6.99 1.29
CA SER A 566 28.20 -6.92 -0.02
C SER A 566 26.68 -6.71 0.02
N LEU A 567 26.04 -7.02 1.12
CA LEU A 567 24.58 -6.89 1.32
C LEU A 567 24.19 -5.75 2.28
N LYS A 568 25.17 -5.03 2.86
CA LYS A 568 24.88 -3.96 3.82
C LYS A 568 24.08 -2.82 3.23
N ALA A 569 24.36 -2.44 1.99
CA ALA A 569 23.58 -1.40 1.30
C ALA A 569 22.11 -1.83 1.18
N ALA A 570 21.85 -3.01 0.64
CA ALA A 570 20.50 -3.56 0.54
C ALA A 570 19.81 -3.73 1.89
N TYR A 571 20.54 -4.18 2.92
CA TYR A 571 20.00 -4.32 4.27
C TYR A 571 19.63 -2.97 4.86
N PHE A 572 20.48 -1.96 4.68
CA PHE A 572 20.20 -0.59 5.10
C PHE A 572 18.91 -0.06 4.44
N GLU A 573 18.78 -0.19 3.14
CA GLU A 573 17.63 0.29 2.36
C GLU A 573 16.33 -0.42 2.72
N LEU A 574 16.36 -1.74 2.74
CA LEU A 574 15.16 -2.57 2.79
C LEU A 574 14.69 -2.91 4.21
N VAL A 575 15.58 -2.85 5.20
CA VAL A 575 15.28 -3.28 6.58
C VAL A 575 15.60 -2.19 7.60
N LEU A 576 16.85 -1.73 7.65
CA LEU A 576 17.33 -0.92 8.75
C LEU A 576 16.77 0.50 8.72
N TYR A 577 16.82 1.18 7.57
CA TYR A 577 16.31 2.54 7.43
C TYR A 577 14.80 2.64 7.68
N PRO A 578 13.95 1.76 7.10
CA PRO A 578 12.52 1.81 7.41
C PRO A 578 12.21 1.64 8.91
N VAL A 579 12.85 0.67 9.56
CA VAL A 579 12.63 0.41 11.01
C VAL A 579 13.14 1.56 11.86
N ARG A 580 14.35 2.02 11.60
CA ARG A 580 14.98 3.09 12.38
C ARG A 580 14.33 4.44 12.13
N GLY A 581 13.96 4.74 10.89
CA GLY A 581 13.23 5.95 10.52
C GLY A 581 11.88 6.05 11.23
N ALA A 582 11.08 4.98 11.17
CA ALA A 582 9.79 4.92 11.86
C ALA A 582 9.95 5.04 13.38
N GLN A 583 10.94 4.36 13.98
CA GLN A 583 11.25 4.48 15.40
C GLN A 583 11.59 5.91 15.80
N LEU A 584 12.46 6.58 15.04
CA LEU A 584 12.90 7.95 15.34
C LEU A 584 11.75 8.95 15.20
N LEU A 585 10.91 8.80 14.17
CA LEU A 585 9.74 9.67 13.97
C LEU A 585 8.72 9.49 15.10
N ASN A 586 8.41 8.25 15.47
CA ASN A 586 7.52 7.98 16.60
C ASN A 586 8.09 8.55 17.91
N ALA A 587 9.37 8.33 18.19
CA ALA A 587 10.01 8.83 19.39
C ALA A 587 10.01 10.37 19.45
N TYR A 588 10.37 11.02 18.34
CA TYR A 588 10.33 12.47 18.23
C TYR A 588 8.94 13.04 18.59
N GLN A 589 7.90 12.53 17.97
CA GLN A 589 6.54 13.06 18.13
C GLN A 589 5.93 12.72 19.50
N LEU A 590 6.12 11.48 19.97
CA LEU A 590 5.52 11.04 21.23
C LEU A 590 6.23 11.59 22.46
N LEU A 591 7.57 11.71 22.43
CA LEU A 591 8.34 12.37 23.50
C LEU A 591 8.04 13.87 23.58
N SER A 592 7.78 14.54 22.44
CA SER A 592 7.33 15.93 22.44
C SER A 592 6.03 16.10 23.22
N ARG A 593 5.05 15.21 23.04
CA ARG A 593 3.78 15.23 23.77
C ARG A 593 3.96 14.94 25.26
N LEU A 594 4.74 13.91 25.61
CA LEU A 594 5.05 13.60 27.01
C LEU A 594 5.73 14.77 27.70
N SER A 595 6.66 15.43 27.00
CA SER A 595 7.36 16.61 27.49
C SER A 595 6.40 17.74 27.88
N LEU A 596 5.41 18.05 27.01
CA LEU A 596 4.41 19.08 27.32
C LEU A 596 3.45 18.66 28.43
N ALA A 597 3.00 17.40 28.41
CA ALA A 597 2.05 16.91 29.41
C ALA A 597 2.63 16.90 30.82
N HIS A 598 3.93 16.66 30.94
CA HIS A 598 4.63 16.67 32.23
C HIS A 598 5.09 18.06 32.68
N ALA A 599 5.05 19.09 31.84
CA ALA A 599 5.57 20.42 32.15
C ALA A 599 5.02 21.04 33.44
N GLY A 600 3.74 20.78 33.77
CA GLY A 600 3.08 21.26 34.98
C GLY A 600 3.22 20.34 36.21
N GLN A 601 3.81 19.15 36.05
CA GLN A 601 3.84 18.12 37.11
C GLN A 601 5.27 17.76 37.53
N ASP A 602 6.16 17.54 36.57
CA ASP A 602 7.54 17.13 36.74
C ASP A 602 8.42 17.82 35.70
N ALA A 603 8.92 19.00 36.08
CA ALA A 603 9.71 19.85 35.21
C ALA A 603 11.03 19.20 34.72
N GLU A 604 11.66 18.38 35.56
CA GLU A 604 12.92 17.68 35.20
C GLU A 604 12.67 16.65 34.12
N THR A 605 11.64 15.81 34.29
CA THR A 605 11.21 14.81 33.31
C THR A 605 10.76 15.49 32.03
N ALA A 606 9.97 16.55 32.10
CA ALA A 606 9.48 17.30 30.95
C ALA A 606 10.62 17.83 30.06
N LEU A 607 11.62 18.48 30.68
CA LEU A 607 12.80 18.99 29.99
C LEU A 607 13.68 17.87 29.41
N ALA A 608 13.82 16.76 30.15
CA ALA A 608 14.58 15.61 29.65
C ALA A 608 13.93 15.00 28.39
N GLN A 609 12.62 14.81 28.42
CA GLN A 609 11.86 14.32 27.27
C GLN A 609 11.90 15.28 26.08
N GLY A 610 11.85 16.58 26.32
CA GLY A 610 12.01 17.60 25.27
C GLY A 610 13.38 17.54 24.59
N ARG A 611 14.45 17.40 25.38
CA ARG A 611 15.80 17.20 24.83
C ARG A 611 15.94 15.90 24.05
N GLU A 612 15.36 14.82 24.54
CA GLU A 612 15.37 13.54 23.85
C GLU A 612 14.59 13.61 22.53
N ALA A 613 13.43 14.24 22.51
CA ALA A 613 12.68 14.50 21.28
C ALA A 613 13.51 15.23 20.22
N ALA A 614 14.23 16.28 20.62
CA ALA A 614 15.12 17.00 19.72
C ALA A 614 16.26 16.11 19.18
N GLN A 615 16.85 15.26 20.02
CA GLN A 615 17.86 14.29 19.59
C GLN A 615 17.31 13.28 18.58
N MET A 616 16.07 12.83 18.76
CA MET A 616 15.41 11.91 17.80
C MET A 616 15.18 12.60 16.45
N TYR A 617 14.75 13.86 16.46
CA TYR A 617 14.62 14.68 15.27
C TYR A 617 15.94 14.83 14.50
N ASP A 618 17.01 15.20 15.20
CA ASP A 618 18.34 15.36 14.59
C ASP A 618 18.87 14.03 14.04
N ALA A 619 18.66 12.93 14.78
CA ALA A 619 19.01 11.60 14.33
C ALA A 619 18.26 11.18 13.06
N LEU A 620 16.95 11.45 12.97
CA LEU A 620 16.15 11.15 11.80
C LEU A 620 16.67 11.89 10.54
N ASN A 621 17.01 13.17 10.70
CA ASN A 621 17.64 13.94 9.63
C ASN A 621 19.01 13.34 9.24
N GLY A 622 19.80 12.91 10.21
CA GLY A 622 21.09 12.27 9.98
C GLY A 622 20.97 10.94 9.20
N TRP A 623 20.00 10.10 9.57
CA TRP A 623 19.75 8.83 8.87
C TRP A 623 19.27 9.04 7.44
N THR A 624 18.42 10.06 7.21
CA THR A 624 17.95 10.41 5.88
C THR A 624 19.08 10.98 5.02
N ARG A 625 19.97 11.79 5.63
CA ARG A 625 21.17 12.26 4.95
C ARG A 625 22.10 11.11 4.56
N ARG A 626 22.32 10.15 5.48
CA ARG A 626 23.10 8.93 5.18
C ARG A 626 22.55 8.19 3.97
N TYR A 627 21.22 8.04 3.88
CA TYR A 627 20.58 7.41 2.71
C TYR A 627 20.87 8.17 1.42
N ASN A 628 20.62 9.47 1.44
CA ASN A 628 20.71 10.28 0.21
C ASN A 628 22.16 10.54 -0.22
N GLU A 629 23.06 10.82 0.72
CA GLU A 629 24.36 11.40 0.39
C GLU A 629 25.54 10.44 0.55
N GLU A 630 25.45 9.48 1.47
CA GLU A 630 26.58 8.61 1.83
C GLU A 630 26.44 7.20 1.22
N LEU A 631 25.22 6.69 1.14
CA LEU A 631 24.97 5.36 0.60
C LEU A 631 25.40 5.29 -0.87
N LEU A 632 26.30 4.35 -1.19
CA LEU A 632 26.80 4.14 -2.56
C LEU A 632 27.23 5.44 -3.26
N ASP A 633 28.00 6.26 -2.56
CA ASP A 633 28.51 7.54 -3.06
C ASP A 633 27.41 8.51 -3.52
N GLY A 634 26.24 8.43 -2.91
CA GLY A 634 25.09 9.31 -3.19
C GLY A 634 24.29 8.90 -4.43
N LYS A 635 24.24 7.62 -4.76
CA LYS A 635 23.38 7.08 -5.84
C LYS A 635 21.93 7.55 -5.71
N TRP A 636 21.42 7.63 -4.49
CA TRP A 636 20.05 8.02 -4.17
C TRP A 636 19.91 9.49 -3.73
N ARG A 637 20.90 10.33 -4.00
CA ARG A 637 20.83 11.76 -3.62
C ARG A 637 19.59 12.40 -4.23
N HIS A 638 18.86 13.16 -3.38
CA HIS A 638 17.58 13.80 -3.66
C HIS A 638 16.36 12.86 -3.71
N PHE A 639 16.51 11.57 -3.39
CA PHE A 639 15.41 10.64 -3.48
C PHE A 639 14.51 10.67 -2.25
N PHE A 640 15.07 10.59 -1.04
CA PHE A 640 14.31 10.48 0.20
C PHE A 640 14.07 11.80 0.90
N ASN A 641 12.83 12.01 1.34
CA ASN A 641 12.44 13.07 2.24
C ASN A 641 11.40 12.52 3.22
N TRP A 642 11.76 12.40 4.52
CA TRP A 642 10.82 11.93 5.54
C TRP A 642 9.75 12.98 5.88
N ARG A 643 9.95 14.23 5.40
CA ARG A 643 9.00 15.35 5.49
C ARG A 643 8.58 15.80 4.09
N PRO A 644 7.89 14.97 3.32
CA PRO A 644 7.61 15.27 1.91
C PRO A 644 6.86 16.59 1.69
N TYR A 645 6.18 17.12 2.72
CA TYR A 645 5.40 18.37 2.66
C TYR A 645 6.13 19.61 3.13
N HIS A 646 7.33 19.46 3.69
CA HIS A 646 8.08 20.55 4.33
C HIS A 646 9.16 21.17 3.46
N TRP A 647 9.06 21.08 2.16
CA TRP A 647 10.01 21.68 1.21
C TRP A 647 10.18 23.18 1.38
N TYR A 648 9.15 23.87 1.88
CA TYR A 648 9.05 25.32 2.00
C TYR A 648 9.19 25.81 3.43
N TYR A 649 9.46 24.93 4.41
CA TYR A 649 9.51 25.27 5.82
C TYR A 649 10.92 25.16 6.39
N SER A 650 11.18 25.91 7.45
CA SER A 650 12.48 25.95 8.12
C SER A 650 12.95 24.55 8.54
N ASP A 651 14.27 24.38 8.61
CA ASP A 651 14.93 23.16 9.07
C ASP A 651 14.71 22.86 10.57
N GLY A 652 13.83 23.61 11.24
CA GLY A 652 13.55 23.46 12.66
C GLY A 652 12.56 22.35 12.99
N MET A 653 12.66 21.86 14.22
CA MET A 653 11.67 20.96 14.83
C MET A 653 10.32 21.67 14.94
N ASP A 654 9.25 21.03 14.43
CA ASP A 654 7.90 21.59 14.42
C ASP A 654 7.01 21.09 15.57
N ALA A 655 7.35 19.96 16.22
CA ALA A 655 6.66 19.52 17.41
C ALA A 655 7.11 20.35 18.63
N PRO A 656 6.18 21.00 19.34
CA PRO A 656 6.52 21.76 20.52
C PRO A 656 6.95 20.87 21.67
N VAL A 657 7.89 21.34 22.47
CA VAL A 657 8.41 20.67 23.66
C VAL A 657 8.44 21.60 24.86
N CYS A 658 8.51 21.04 26.05
CA CYS A 658 8.78 21.82 27.26
C CYS A 658 10.16 22.48 27.21
N THR A 659 10.19 23.76 27.49
CA THR A 659 11.40 24.58 27.57
C THR A 659 11.49 25.28 28.92
N GLU A 660 12.67 25.76 29.31
CA GLU A 660 12.83 26.58 30.54
C GLU A 660 11.91 27.79 30.51
N ALA A 661 11.77 28.45 29.35
CA ALA A 661 10.87 29.60 29.20
C ALA A 661 9.39 29.22 29.43
N LEU A 662 8.96 28.07 28.94
CA LEU A 662 7.61 27.54 29.21
C LEU A 662 7.43 27.27 30.71
N LEU A 663 8.40 26.63 31.36
CA LEU A 663 8.33 26.36 32.81
C LEU A 663 8.28 27.63 33.63
N GLU A 664 9.01 28.66 33.23
CA GLU A 664 8.99 29.96 33.88
C GLU A 664 7.60 30.62 33.77
N SER A 665 6.98 30.56 32.60
CA SER A 665 5.62 31.10 32.41
C SER A 665 4.56 30.34 33.22
N LEU A 666 4.78 29.04 33.50
CA LEU A 666 3.84 28.24 34.30
C LEU A 666 3.87 28.55 35.81
N ARG A 667 4.94 29.18 36.35
CA ARG A 667 5.02 29.54 37.78
C ARG A 667 3.90 30.48 38.18
N ASP A 668 3.52 31.38 37.29
CA ASP A 668 2.49 32.39 37.51
C ASP A 668 1.17 32.08 36.80
N ALA A 669 1.10 30.93 36.05
CA ALA A 669 -0.11 30.54 35.37
C ALA A 669 -1.21 30.05 36.32
N PRO A 670 -2.48 30.28 36.01
CA PRO A 670 -3.60 29.71 36.76
C PRO A 670 -3.55 28.17 36.75
N ALA A 671 -4.19 27.54 37.75
CA ALA A 671 -4.30 26.11 37.83
C ALA A 671 -5.11 25.56 36.61
N PRO A 672 -4.69 24.41 36.01
CA PRO A 672 -5.41 23.82 34.88
C PRO A 672 -6.81 23.32 35.29
N ALA A 673 -7.77 23.42 34.36
CA ALA A 673 -9.15 23.03 34.61
C ALA A 673 -9.87 22.56 33.35
N PHE A 674 -10.80 21.61 33.52
CA PHE A 674 -11.81 21.34 32.51
C PHE A 674 -12.98 22.33 32.64
N VAL A 675 -13.52 22.70 31.48
CA VAL A 675 -14.69 23.60 31.40
C VAL A 675 -15.85 22.85 30.71
N SER A 676 -17.03 22.99 31.20
CA SER A 676 -18.23 22.37 30.61
C SER A 676 -18.54 22.96 29.24
N PRO A 677 -18.48 22.16 28.15
CA PRO A 677 -18.86 22.64 26.81
C PRO A 677 -20.33 23.10 26.76
N ALA A 678 -21.24 22.37 27.44
CA ALA A 678 -22.65 22.70 27.44
C ALA A 678 -22.91 24.08 28.07
N GLU A 679 -22.21 24.40 29.17
CA GLU A 679 -22.32 25.71 29.81
C GLU A 679 -21.66 26.80 28.96
N ALA A 680 -20.46 26.55 28.39
CA ALA A 680 -19.74 27.51 27.55
C ALA A 680 -20.56 27.90 26.31
N LEU A 681 -21.32 26.96 25.75
CA LEU A 681 -22.22 27.18 24.62
C LEU A 681 -23.56 27.81 25.01
N SER A 682 -23.88 27.84 26.32
CA SER A 682 -25.09 28.49 26.81
C SER A 682 -24.97 29.99 26.76
N GLY A 683 -26.11 30.71 26.70
CA GLY A 683 -26.11 32.16 26.75
C GLY A 683 -25.59 32.75 28.09
N GLN A 684 -25.47 31.95 29.12
CA GLN A 684 -24.91 32.33 30.41
C GLN A 684 -23.41 32.16 30.49
N GLY A 685 -22.84 31.29 29.65
CA GLY A 685 -21.42 30.92 29.66
C GLY A 685 -21.04 29.99 30.81
N ALA A 686 -19.81 29.43 30.74
CA ALA A 686 -19.27 28.57 31.78
C ALA A 686 -18.47 29.38 32.81
N GLU A 687 -18.72 29.18 34.10
CA GLU A 687 -17.94 29.77 35.17
C GLU A 687 -16.58 29.08 35.31
N ILE A 688 -15.50 29.86 35.26
CA ILE A 688 -14.14 29.43 35.56
C ILE A 688 -13.68 30.10 36.83
N ARG A 689 -13.35 29.33 37.85
CA ARG A 689 -12.75 29.84 39.10
C ARG A 689 -11.23 29.69 39.01
N SER A 690 -10.55 30.81 38.91
CA SER A 690 -9.09 30.86 38.89
C SER A 690 -8.52 31.18 40.28
N ASP A 691 -7.49 30.43 40.67
CA ASP A 691 -6.76 30.62 41.93
C ASP A 691 -5.88 31.86 41.93
N LYS A 692 -5.53 32.37 40.75
CA LYS A 692 -4.74 33.56 40.54
C LYS A 692 -5.02 34.22 39.20
N ALA A 693 -4.57 35.46 39.03
CA ALA A 693 -4.60 36.09 37.73
C ALA A 693 -3.41 35.63 36.88
N GLY A 694 -3.63 35.43 35.57
CA GLY A 694 -2.55 35.06 34.66
C GLY A 694 -3.04 34.53 33.32
N GLU A 695 -2.08 34.20 32.44
CA GLU A 695 -2.31 33.63 31.14
C GLU A 695 -2.42 32.10 31.21
N ILE A 696 -3.36 31.53 30.47
CA ILE A 696 -3.54 30.06 30.38
C ILE A 696 -3.95 29.66 28.96
N PRO A 697 -3.27 28.65 28.36
CA PRO A 697 -3.68 28.11 27.07
C PRO A 697 -5.08 27.49 27.10
N LEU A 698 -5.87 27.78 26.07
CA LEU A 698 -7.19 27.19 25.87
C LEU A 698 -7.13 26.11 24.78
N TRP A 699 -7.55 24.93 25.15
CA TRP A 699 -7.69 23.79 24.25
C TRP A 699 -9.15 23.41 24.10
N ILE A 700 -9.55 23.12 22.87
CA ILE A 700 -10.88 22.59 22.55
C ILE A 700 -10.73 21.25 21.83
N HIS A 701 -11.33 20.21 22.39
CA HIS A 701 -11.50 18.92 21.72
C HIS A 701 -12.77 18.98 20.91
N ALA A 702 -12.63 19.00 19.59
CA ALA A 702 -13.77 19.21 18.71
C ALA A 702 -13.69 18.37 17.43
N LEU A 703 -14.87 17.94 16.99
CA LEU A 703 -15.12 17.62 15.60
C LEU A 703 -15.42 18.94 14.88
N THR A 704 -14.69 19.22 13.83
CA THR A 704 -14.84 20.45 13.07
C THR A 704 -15.20 20.17 11.63
N PRO A 705 -15.99 21.04 10.94
CA PRO A 705 -16.32 20.87 9.55
C PRO A 705 -15.05 20.95 8.71
N VAL A 706 -14.85 19.94 7.89
CA VAL A 706 -13.75 19.90 6.93
C VAL A 706 -14.15 20.66 5.68
N ARG A 707 -13.43 21.73 5.37
CA ARG A 707 -13.54 22.40 4.07
C ARG A 707 -12.29 22.09 3.25
N ASN A 708 -12.50 21.36 2.17
CA ASN A 708 -11.43 20.99 1.26
C ASN A 708 -10.65 22.23 0.78
N PHE A 709 -9.31 22.13 0.87
CA PHE A 709 -8.33 22.96 0.17
C PHE A 709 -8.26 24.44 0.52
N SER A 710 -8.95 24.95 1.53
CA SER A 710 -8.79 26.34 1.89
C SER A 710 -7.51 26.56 2.69
N LYS A 711 -6.60 27.34 2.15
CA LYS A 711 -5.34 27.76 2.77
C LYS A 711 -5.50 28.95 3.71
N LEU A 712 -6.70 29.51 3.86
CA LEU A 712 -6.95 30.70 4.63
C LEU A 712 -7.31 30.34 6.09
N PRO A 713 -6.64 30.91 7.10
CA PRO A 713 -7.00 30.66 8.51
C PRO A 713 -8.48 30.92 8.83
N ALA A 714 -9.09 31.89 8.17
CA ALA A 714 -10.51 32.23 8.35
C ALA A 714 -11.48 31.09 7.99
N ASP A 715 -11.08 30.17 7.10
CA ASP A 715 -11.93 29.04 6.72
C ASP A 715 -11.91 27.93 7.77
N ASN A 716 -10.91 27.91 8.63
CA ASN A 716 -10.72 26.94 9.70
C ASN A 716 -11.36 27.37 11.03
N VAL A 717 -11.93 28.58 11.08
CA VAL A 717 -12.69 29.05 12.25
C VAL A 717 -13.94 28.22 12.39
N PHE A 718 -14.14 27.62 13.56
CA PHE A 718 -15.32 26.81 13.86
C PHE A 718 -16.22 27.41 14.94
N CYS A 719 -15.72 28.30 15.77
CA CYS A 719 -16.48 29.05 16.74
C CYS A 719 -15.76 30.36 17.13
N HIS A 720 -16.45 31.21 17.89
CA HIS A 720 -15.89 32.41 18.52
C HIS A 720 -15.83 32.21 20.03
N VAL A 721 -14.70 32.58 20.62
CA VAL A 721 -14.44 32.48 22.05
C VAL A 721 -14.36 33.86 22.66
N SER A 722 -14.99 34.04 23.82
CA SER A 722 -14.81 35.27 24.62
C SER A 722 -14.75 34.95 26.12
N ALA A 723 -13.83 35.61 26.83
CA ALA A 723 -13.68 35.52 28.28
C ALA A 723 -13.05 36.82 28.81
N GLY A 724 -13.83 37.58 29.57
CA GLY A 724 -13.34 38.87 30.10
C GLY A 724 -13.01 39.89 28.97
N ALA A 725 -11.73 40.21 28.83
CA ALA A 725 -11.22 41.08 27.76
C ALA A 725 -10.83 40.31 26.49
N ASP A 726 -10.68 39.00 26.58
CA ASP A 726 -10.27 38.16 25.45
C ASP A 726 -11.44 37.89 24.54
N SER A 727 -11.23 38.04 23.23
CA SER A 727 -12.24 37.78 22.20
C SER A 727 -11.53 37.45 20.91
N PHE A 728 -11.71 36.18 20.40
CA PHE A 728 -11.02 35.72 19.21
C PHE A 728 -11.79 34.57 18.54
N ASP A 729 -11.51 34.36 17.27
CA ASP A 729 -12.01 33.25 16.50
C ASP A 729 -11.17 31.99 16.73
N ALA A 730 -11.82 30.93 17.19
CA ALA A 730 -11.19 29.65 17.41
C ALA A 730 -11.06 28.90 16.08
N SER A 731 -9.82 28.62 15.70
CA SER A 731 -9.49 27.78 14.56
C SER A 731 -8.95 26.46 15.04
N ALA A 732 -9.29 25.37 14.34
CA ALA A 732 -8.57 24.12 14.52
C ALA A 732 -7.08 24.35 14.15
N THR A 733 -6.17 23.78 14.94
CA THR A 733 -4.74 23.93 14.70
C THR A 733 -4.40 23.38 13.32
N PRO A 734 -3.93 24.18 12.36
CA PRO A 734 -3.49 23.65 11.09
C PRO A 734 -2.26 22.78 11.37
N ILE A 735 -2.37 21.51 11.08
CA ILE A 735 -1.19 20.69 10.98
C ILE A 735 -0.48 21.18 9.73
N ASN A 736 0.80 21.47 9.83
CA ASN A 736 1.61 22.10 8.80
C ASN A 736 1.70 21.26 7.53
N ASN A 737 0.60 21.22 6.78
CA ASN A 737 0.54 20.48 5.55
C ASN A 737 -0.45 21.17 4.61
N ILE A 738 0.05 21.61 3.48
CA ILE A 738 -0.74 22.34 2.46
C ILE A 738 -1.86 21.53 1.84
N TRP A 739 -1.88 20.23 2.04
CA TRP A 739 -2.84 19.29 1.45
C TRP A 739 -3.70 18.59 2.48
N HIS A 740 -3.41 18.73 3.77
CA HIS A 740 -4.25 18.15 4.80
C HIS A 740 -5.36 19.10 5.16
N SER A 741 -6.53 18.57 5.22
CA SER A 741 -7.58 19.22 5.95
C SER A 741 -7.12 19.37 7.40
N PRO A 742 -6.98 20.56 7.94
CA PRO A 742 -6.60 20.75 9.34
C PRO A 742 -7.70 20.31 10.30
N LEU A 743 -8.78 19.77 9.79
CA LEU A 743 -10.06 19.60 10.46
C LEU A 743 -10.43 18.13 10.56
N ILE A 744 -9.51 17.37 11.07
CA ILE A 744 -9.73 15.98 11.42
C ILE A 744 -10.19 15.99 12.88
N GLY A 745 -11.32 15.45 13.16
CA GLY A 745 -11.79 15.42 14.52
C GLY A 745 -12.51 14.13 14.87
N PRO A 746 -12.83 13.95 16.13
CA PRO A 746 -12.55 14.87 17.26
C PRO A 746 -11.07 14.82 17.69
N MET A 747 -10.45 15.97 17.84
CA MET A 747 -9.08 16.12 18.35
C MET A 747 -8.89 17.41 19.12
N TRP A 748 -7.86 17.45 19.99
CA TRP A 748 -7.46 18.64 20.71
C TRP A 748 -6.80 19.66 19.81
N SER A 749 -7.26 20.90 19.85
CA SER A 749 -6.63 22.07 19.22
C SER A 749 -6.40 23.15 20.25
N GLN A 750 -5.17 23.67 20.32
CA GLN A 750 -4.91 24.88 21.07
C GLN A 750 -5.45 26.07 20.26
N VAL A 751 -6.55 26.66 20.72
CA VAL A 751 -7.28 27.69 19.98
C VAL A 751 -6.90 29.12 20.39
N GLY A 752 -6.23 29.28 21.50
CA GLY A 752 -5.80 30.59 21.99
C GLY A 752 -5.23 30.52 23.40
N VAL A 753 -5.04 31.72 24.00
CA VAL A 753 -4.63 31.95 25.40
C VAL A 753 -5.65 32.88 26.04
N LEU A 754 -6.07 32.57 27.26
CA LEU A 754 -6.96 33.38 28.05
C LEU A 754 -6.19 34.14 29.18
N HIS A 755 -6.57 35.37 29.44
CA HIS A 755 -6.09 36.19 30.56
C HIS A 755 -7.14 36.12 31.68
N LEU A 756 -6.97 35.22 32.65
CA LEU A 756 -7.90 35.04 33.73
C LEU A 756 -7.60 36.05 34.88
N LYS A 757 -8.68 36.47 35.57
CA LYS A 757 -8.58 37.19 36.84
C LYS A 757 -8.63 36.18 37.99
N GLU A 758 -8.03 36.48 39.11
CA GLU A 758 -8.28 35.75 40.35
C GLU A 758 -9.74 35.81 40.71
N GLY A 759 -10.33 34.65 41.04
CA GLY A 759 -11.76 34.49 41.33
C GLY A 759 -12.56 34.02 40.09
N GLY A 760 -13.78 34.59 39.93
CA GLY A 760 -14.69 34.17 38.86
C GLY A 760 -14.39 34.79 37.50
N ASN A 761 -14.34 33.97 36.47
CA ASN A 761 -14.30 34.32 35.05
C ASN A 761 -15.44 33.58 34.34
N THR A 762 -15.87 34.08 33.20
CA THR A 762 -16.90 33.44 32.40
C THR A 762 -16.45 33.24 30.99
N LEU A 763 -16.47 31.97 30.51
CA LEU A 763 -16.15 31.61 29.14
C LEU A 763 -17.43 31.45 28.32
N HIS A 764 -17.50 32.14 27.21
CA HIS A 764 -18.57 31.98 26.23
C HIS A 764 -17.98 31.45 24.90
N ILE A 765 -18.70 30.51 24.30
CA ILE A 765 -18.48 30.04 22.94
C ILE A 765 -19.72 30.34 22.13
N THR A 766 -19.56 31.08 21.05
CA THR A 766 -20.63 31.51 20.14
C THR A 766 -20.28 31.22 18.70
N GLY A 767 -21.24 31.35 17.80
CA GLY A 767 -21.00 31.16 16.38
C GLY A 767 -20.48 29.76 15.99
N LEU A 768 -20.78 28.72 16.78
CA LEU A 768 -20.41 27.34 16.47
C LEU A 768 -21.01 26.97 15.10
N LYS A 769 -20.15 26.48 14.19
CA LYS A 769 -20.60 26.02 12.88
C LYS A 769 -21.53 24.81 13.01
N PRO A 770 -22.58 24.67 12.16
CA PRO A 770 -23.60 23.62 12.32
C PRO A 770 -23.06 22.19 12.38
N GLU A 771 -21.98 21.91 11.66
CA GLU A 771 -21.36 20.57 11.60
C GLU A 771 -20.30 20.36 12.69
N ALA A 772 -19.96 21.41 13.45
CA ALA A 772 -18.97 21.31 14.51
C ALA A 772 -19.60 20.78 15.80
N ARG A 773 -18.83 19.96 16.52
CA ARG A 773 -19.19 19.46 17.86
C ARG A 773 -18.01 19.62 18.79
N ILE A 774 -18.23 20.19 19.94
CA ILE A 774 -17.23 20.32 21.01
C ILE A 774 -17.51 19.23 22.05
N ASP A 775 -16.52 18.37 22.27
CA ASP A 775 -16.60 17.25 23.20
C ASP A 775 -15.98 17.61 24.56
N ALA A 776 -14.91 18.41 24.58
CA ALA A 776 -14.27 18.85 25.81
C ALA A 776 -13.58 20.21 25.63
N ILE A 777 -13.41 20.93 26.74
CA ILE A 777 -12.66 22.20 26.81
C ILE A 777 -11.70 22.08 28.00
N TYR A 778 -10.44 22.44 27.76
CA TYR A 778 -9.39 22.36 28.76
C TYR A 778 -8.54 23.62 28.78
N LEU A 779 -8.25 24.06 29.98
CA LEU A 779 -7.32 25.14 30.28
C LEU A 779 -6.05 24.54 30.85
N GLY A 780 -4.90 24.84 30.25
CA GLY A 780 -3.62 24.32 30.70
C GLY A 780 -2.61 24.16 29.55
N VAL A 781 -1.42 23.70 29.86
CA VAL A 781 -0.30 23.61 28.90
C VAL A 781 -0.57 22.55 27.84
N TYR A 782 -1.07 21.41 28.26
CA TYR A 782 -1.38 20.29 27.38
C TYR A 782 -2.55 19.48 27.98
N PRO A 783 -3.50 19.01 27.18
CA PRO A 783 -4.61 18.21 27.66
C PRO A 783 -4.15 16.88 28.25
N PRO A 784 -4.86 16.35 29.26
CA PRO A 784 -4.58 15.02 29.80
C PRO A 784 -4.74 13.94 28.72
N PHE A 785 -3.91 12.91 28.82
CA PHE A 785 -4.03 11.73 27.96
C PHE A 785 -5.35 11.00 28.23
N PRO A 786 -5.91 10.31 27.23
CA PRO A 786 -7.08 9.48 27.42
C PRO A 786 -6.80 8.34 28.41
N GLU A 787 -7.85 7.83 29.01
CA GLU A 787 -7.77 6.70 29.93
C GLU A 787 -7.36 5.43 29.19
N ALA A 788 -6.48 4.64 29.82
CA ALA A 788 -6.07 3.35 29.28
C ALA A 788 -7.14 2.28 29.59
N ALA A 789 -7.38 1.39 28.65
CA ALA A 789 -8.22 0.23 28.91
C ALA A 789 -7.65 -0.62 30.05
N ARG A 790 -8.50 -0.99 31.00
CA ARG A 790 -8.13 -1.87 32.10
C ARG A 790 -7.76 -3.27 31.61
N LEU A 791 -8.45 -3.77 30.61
CA LEU A 791 -8.23 -5.08 30.02
C LEU A 791 -8.21 -4.96 28.49
N ARG A 792 -7.21 -5.61 27.87
CA ARG A 792 -7.07 -5.71 26.41
C ARG A 792 -6.98 -7.19 26.05
N ILE A 793 -7.84 -7.66 25.15
CA ILE A 793 -7.90 -9.04 24.68
C ILE A 793 -7.72 -9.04 23.16
N PRO A 794 -6.57 -9.49 22.62
CA PRO A 794 -6.39 -9.68 21.18
C PRO A 794 -7.46 -10.57 20.58
N ALA A 795 -7.95 -10.24 19.41
CA ALA A 795 -9.02 -10.99 18.76
C ALA A 795 -8.68 -12.47 18.54
N SER A 796 -7.41 -12.80 18.33
CA SER A 796 -6.91 -14.16 18.16
C SER A 796 -6.98 -15.02 19.44
N GLN A 797 -7.21 -14.43 20.61
CA GLN A 797 -7.29 -15.13 21.92
C GLN A 797 -8.73 -15.54 22.31
N TYR A 798 -9.53 -15.93 21.33
CA TYR A 798 -10.87 -16.44 21.59
C TYR A 798 -10.84 -17.84 22.24
N ALA A 799 -11.83 -18.10 23.12
CA ALA A 799 -11.99 -19.39 23.77
C ALA A 799 -12.65 -20.43 22.85
N ALA A 800 -13.49 -19.99 21.93
CA ALA A 800 -14.19 -20.85 20.98
C ALA A 800 -14.52 -20.08 19.70
N ALA A 801 -14.55 -20.82 18.59
CA ALA A 801 -15.02 -20.32 17.31
C ALA A 801 -16.11 -21.23 16.73
N SER A 802 -17.05 -20.66 16.01
CA SER A 802 -18.07 -21.42 15.26
C SER A 802 -18.12 -20.90 13.81
N GLY A 803 -18.22 -21.81 12.88
CA GLY A 803 -18.46 -21.55 11.46
C GLY A 803 -19.80 -22.09 11.00
N THR A 804 -20.06 -21.95 9.71
CA THR A 804 -21.18 -22.63 9.01
C THR A 804 -20.63 -23.71 8.08
N ARG A 805 -21.52 -24.41 7.35
CA ARG A 805 -21.09 -25.40 6.35
C ARG A 805 -20.31 -24.76 5.17
N SER A 806 -20.54 -23.48 4.91
CA SER A 806 -20.00 -22.77 3.73
C SER A 806 -18.88 -21.79 4.08
N CYS A 807 -18.68 -21.48 5.36
CA CYS A 807 -17.66 -20.52 5.76
C CYS A 807 -17.05 -20.85 7.13
N SER A 808 -15.83 -20.42 7.34
CA SER A 808 -15.08 -20.59 8.58
C SER A 808 -14.58 -19.27 9.12
N VAL A 809 -14.46 -19.19 10.43
CA VAL A 809 -13.70 -18.14 11.11
C VAL A 809 -12.22 -18.51 11.01
N THR A 810 -11.41 -17.58 10.58
CA THR A 810 -9.97 -17.77 10.37
C THR A 810 -9.19 -16.68 11.11
N THR A 811 -8.17 -17.07 11.85
CA THR A 811 -7.16 -16.13 12.36
C THR A 811 -6.05 -16.00 11.34
N VAL A 812 -5.75 -14.77 10.95
CA VAL A 812 -4.73 -14.45 9.94
C VAL A 812 -3.54 -13.77 10.61
N PRO A 813 -2.40 -14.48 10.74
CA PRO A 813 -1.20 -13.91 11.36
C PRO A 813 -0.70 -12.68 10.58
N GLY A 814 -0.34 -11.61 11.30
CA GLY A 814 0.15 -10.37 10.72
C GLY A 814 -0.92 -9.48 10.05
N LEU A 815 -2.19 -9.82 10.16
CA LEU A 815 -3.29 -8.99 9.67
C LEU A 815 -3.69 -7.97 10.72
N GLY A 816 -3.36 -6.71 10.49
CA GLY A 816 -3.56 -5.62 11.42
C GLY A 816 -2.56 -5.65 12.58
N PHE A 817 -2.96 -5.15 13.75
CA PHE A 817 -2.07 -5.02 14.90
C PHE A 817 -2.14 -6.20 15.90
N ASN A 818 -3.11 -7.11 15.75
CA ASN A 818 -3.37 -8.22 16.68
C ASN A 818 -3.81 -9.53 16.01
N ASP A 819 -3.21 -9.92 14.89
CA ASP A 819 -3.56 -11.14 14.16
C ASP A 819 -5.07 -11.26 13.92
N GLY A 820 -5.55 -10.58 12.89
CA GLY A 820 -6.97 -10.35 12.67
C GLY A 820 -7.80 -11.61 12.48
N VAL A 821 -9.01 -11.59 13.01
CA VAL A 821 -10.00 -12.67 12.87
C VAL A 821 -11.07 -12.26 11.87
N LEU A 822 -11.30 -13.06 10.86
CA LEU A 822 -12.24 -12.80 9.78
C LEU A 822 -12.97 -14.08 9.32
N VAL A 823 -13.96 -13.90 8.44
CA VAL A 823 -14.71 -15.01 7.81
C VAL A 823 -14.26 -15.20 6.38
N GLN A 824 -14.08 -16.45 5.98
CA GLN A 824 -13.76 -16.87 4.62
C GLN A 824 -14.70 -17.97 4.12
N PRO A 825 -14.95 -18.03 2.80
CA PRO A 825 -14.49 -17.12 1.73
C PRO A 825 -15.20 -15.76 1.76
N PHE A 826 -14.69 -14.79 1.02
CA PHE A 826 -15.21 -13.41 1.02
C PHE A 826 -16.51 -13.20 0.24
N ASP A 827 -16.95 -14.18 -0.55
CA ASP A 827 -18.21 -14.17 -1.30
C ASP A 827 -19.40 -14.74 -0.49
N THR A 828 -19.23 -14.89 0.83
CA THR A 828 -20.30 -15.36 1.69
C THR A 828 -21.49 -14.40 1.68
N PRO A 829 -22.74 -14.89 1.80
CA PRO A 829 -23.89 -14.02 2.01
C PRO A 829 -23.83 -13.34 3.37
N SER A 830 -24.68 -12.33 3.56
CA SER A 830 -24.93 -11.78 4.89
C SER A 830 -25.66 -12.80 5.77
N PHE A 831 -25.31 -12.84 7.06
CA PHE A 831 -25.89 -13.75 8.04
C PHE A 831 -26.86 -13.01 8.97
N SER A 832 -27.81 -13.78 9.56
CA SER A 832 -28.53 -13.33 10.75
C SER A 832 -27.62 -13.39 11.98
N PRO A 833 -27.90 -12.65 13.06
CA PRO A 833 -27.11 -12.72 14.28
C PRO A 833 -26.98 -14.13 14.87
N GLU A 834 -28.02 -14.97 14.72
CA GLU A 834 -28.09 -16.33 15.25
C GLU A 834 -27.22 -17.29 14.43
N ASP A 835 -27.19 -17.12 13.10
CA ASP A 835 -26.52 -18.01 12.17
C ASP A 835 -25.07 -17.58 11.85
N ALA A 836 -24.65 -16.39 12.31
CA ALA A 836 -23.38 -15.82 11.98
C ALA A 836 -22.19 -16.65 12.49
N PRO A 837 -21.15 -16.87 11.65
CA PRO A 837 -19.88 -17.35 12.14
C PRO A 837 -19.38 -16.45 13.26
N SER A 838 -18.85 -17.04 14.33
CA SER A 838 -18.57 -16.23 15.51
C SER A 838 -17.37 -16.74 16.30
N VAL A 839 -16.81 -15.85 17.10
CA VAL A 839 -15.84 -16.14 18.17
C VAL A 839 -16.41 -15.79 19.53
N SER A 840 -15.97 -16.50 20.57
CA SER A 840 -16.40 -16.24 21.93
C SER A 840 -15.18 -16.03 22.83
N TYR A 841 -15.30 -15.05 23.71
CA TYR A 841 -14.28 -14.66 24.70
C TYR A 841 -14.81 -14.84 26.11
N GLU A 842 -13.91 -15.17 27.03
CA GLU A 842 -14.17 -15.10 28.47
C GLU A 842 -13.62 -13.75 28.96
N VAL A 843 -14.49 -12.86 29.38
CA VAL A 843 -14.15 -11.50 29.80
C VAL A 843 -14.40 -11.37 31.29
N GLU A 844 -13.38 -10.98 32.06
CA GLU A 844 -13.48 -10.71 33.48
C GLU A 844 -13.88 -9.25 33.71
N LEU A 845 -15.14 -9.00 34.12
CA LEU A 845 -15.61 -7.67 34.51
C LEU A 845 -15.37 -7.44 35.99
N ARG A 846 -15.05 -6.19 36.36
CA ARG A 846 -14.86 -5.73 37.74
C ARG A 846 -15.93 -4.68 38.08
N GLU A 847 -16.10 -4.43 39.38
CA GLU A 847 -16.92 -3.31 39.84
C GLU A 847 -16.33 -2.00 39.29
N GLY A 848 -17.14 -1.20 38.62
CA GLY A 848 -16.73 0.05 37.99
C GLY A 848 -16.45 -0.04 36.48
N ASP A 849 -16.33 -1.24 35.89
CA ASP A 849 -16.27 -1.38 34.44
C ASP A 849 -17.60 -0.97 33.82
N THR A 850 -17.53 -0.08 32.84
CA THR A 850 -18.73 0.49 32.20
C THR A 850 -18.85 0.21 30.72
N VAL A 851 -17.73 -0.02 30.03
CA VAL A 851 -17.70 -0.11 28.59
C VAL A 851 -16.88 -1.32 28.12
N LEU A 852 -17.48 -2.11 27.24
CA LEU A 852 -16.77 -3.09 26.41
C LEU A 852 -16.66 -2.52 24.98
N GLU A 853 -15.45 -2.24 24.54
CA GLU A 853 -15.17 -1.72 23.21
C GLU A 853 -14.67 -2.84 22.31
N ILE A 854 -15.28 -3.00 21.13
CA ILE A 854 -14.89 -3.96 20.11
C ILE A 854 -14.19 -3.21 19.00
N ARG A 855 -12.92 -3.54 18.72
CA ARG A 855 -12.13 -2.96 17.65
C ARG A 855 -12.02 -3.88 16.46
N THR A 856 -12.26 -3.30 15.28
CA THR A 856 -12.08 -3.95 13.97
C THR A 856 -11.14 -3.11 13.11
N LEU A 857 -10.57 -3.68 12.05
CA LEU A 857 -10.01 -2.83 11.00
C LEU A 857 -11.11 -1.96 10.38
N PRO A 858 -10.80 -0.78 9.86
CA PRO A 858 -11.75 -0.02 9.05
C PRO A 858 -12.28 -0.91 7.93
N THR A 859 -13.60 -1.03 7.83
CA THR A 859 -14.24 -1.86 6.83
C THR A 859 -15.33 -1.06 6.15
N LEU A 860 -15.37 -1.15 4.84
CA LEU A 860 -16.38 -0.54 4.00
C LEU A 860 -17.25 -1.64 3.41
N HIS A 861 -18.40 -1.30 2.86
CA HIS A 861 -19.22 -2.31 2.19
C HIS A 861 -18.47 -2.88 0.98
N VAL A 862 -18.65 -4.18 0.73
CA VAL A 862 -17.97 -4.86 -0.37
C VAL A 862 -18.46 -4.31 -1.72
N TYR A 863 -19.79 -4.06 -1.86
CA TYR A 863 -20.40 -3.41 -3.01
C TYR A 863 -21.65 -2.64 -2.56
N GLU A 864 -22.09 -1.70 -3.38
CA GLU A 864 -23.24 -0.85 -3.11
C GLU A 864 -24.50 -1.66 -2.75
N GLY A 865 -25.17 -1.25 -1.67
CA GLY A 865 -26.35 -1.93 -1.13
C GLY A 865 -26.05 -3.06 -0.16
N ARG A 866 -24.78 -3.34 0.16
CA ARG A 866 -24.37 -4.27 1.20
C ARG A 866 -23.75 -3.54 2.38
N ASP A 867 -24.03 -3.98 3.62
CA ASP A 867 -23.50 -3.38 4.84
C ASP A 867 -22.22 -4.11 5.31
N ALA A 868 -21.58 -3.58 6.36
CA ALA A 868 -20.45 -4.18 7.06
C ALA A 868 -20.81 -4.29 8.55
N ARG A 869 -21.38 -5.44 8.94
CA ARG A 869 -21.99 -5.62 10.27
C ARG A 869 -21.39 -6.80 11.02
N TYR A 870 -21.35 -6.62 12.33
CA TYR A 870 -21.16 -7.70 13.30
C TYR A 870 -22.16 -7.57 14.45
N CYS A 871 -22.30 -8.61 15.27
CA CYS A 871 -23.09 -8.54 16.47
C CYS A 871 -22.30 -8.94 17.72
N VAL A 872 -22.70 -8.41 18.87
CA VAL A 872 -22.15 -8.77 20.18
C VAL A 872 -23.26 -9.34 21.03
N GLN A 873 -23.04 -10.47 21.68
CA GLN A 873 -23.97 -11.13 22.58
C GLN A 873 -23.24 -11.48 23.87
N ILE A 874 -23.75 -11.07 25.01
CA ILE A 874 -23.19 -11.35 26.34
C ILE A 874 -24.07 -12.34 27.07
N ASP A 875 -23.47 -13.41 27.62
CA ASP A 875 -24.10 -14.46 28.42
C ASP A 875 -25.38 -15.07 27.83
N GLY A 876 -25.45 -15.14 26.50
CA GLY A 876 -26.60 -15.65 25.77
C GLY A 876 -27.82 -14.74 25.76
N GLY A 877 -27.68 -13.47 26.17
CA GLY A 877 -28.72 -12.43 26.02
C GLY A 877 -29.02 -12.12 24.54
N SER A 878 -29.81 -11.09 24.29
CA SER A 878 -30.09 -10.67 22.89
C SER A 878 -28.84 -10.10 22.21
N PRO A 879 -28.57 -10.49 20.97
CA PRO A 879 -27.45 -9.92 20.24
C PRO A 879 -27.70 -8.45 19.86
N GLU A 880 -26.73 -7.59 20.11
CA GLU A 880 -26.69 -6.22 19.63
C GLU A 880 -25.93 -6.15 18.30
N VAL A 881 -26.53 -5.54 17.27
CA VAL A 881 -25.95 -5.47 15.92
C VAL A 881 -25.36 -4.10 15.67
N PHE A 882 -24.13 -4.08 15.17
CA PHE A 882 -23.39 -2.88 14.82
C PHE A 882 -23.01 -2.87 13.33
N SER A 883 -23.26 -1.74 12.67
CA SER A 883 -22.64 -1.42 11.39
C SER A 883 -21.37 -0.62 11.63
N ILE A 884 -20.30 -0.95 10.90
CA ILE A 884 -19.03 -0.21 10.89
C ILE A 884 -18.75 0.44 9.53
N HIS A 885 -19.67 0.26 8.57
CA HIS A 885 -19.57 0.96 7.31
C HIS A 885 -19.67 2.48 7.52
N THR A 886 -18.77 3.20 6.87
CA THR A 886 -18.74 4.66 6.87
C THR A 886 -18.68 5.16 5.43
N GLY A 887 -19.36 6.27 5.13
CA GLY A 887 -19.22 6.94 3.85
C GLY A 887 -17.82 7.57 3.73
N ASP A 888 -17.31 7.62 2.50
CA ASP A 888 -16.04 8.28 2.22
C ASP A 888 -16.08 9.76 2.63
N PHE A 889 -14.93 10.23 3.07
CA PHE A 889 -14.72 11.63 3.51
C PHE A 889 -15.59 12.08 4.67
N THR A 890 -16.36 11.18 5.29
CA THR A 890 -17.02 11.49 6.56
C THR A 890 -16.00 11.63 7.69
N ALA A 891 -16.36 12.34 8.75
CA ALA A 891 -15.49 12.50 9.91
C ALA A 891 -15.10 11.15 10.53
N GLU A 892 -16.04 10.21 10.59
CA GLU A 892 -15.78 8.87 11.13
C GLU A 892 -14.82 8.07 10.27
N TRP A 893 -14.97 8.08 8.93
CA TRP A 893 -14.04 7.44 8.02
C TRP A 893 -12.63 8.01 8.18
N ARG A 894 -12.48 9.35 8.18
CA ARG A 894 -11.17 10.00 8.36
C ARG A 894 -10.48 9.54 9.63
N TRP A 895 -11.23 9.51 10.73
CA TRP A 895 -10.68 9.09 12.00
C TRP A 895 -10.30 7.61 12.02
N ASN A 896 -11.15 6.75 11.44
CA ASN A 896 -10.88 5.31 11.34
C ASN A 896 -9.60 5.00 10.57
N VAL A 897 -9.39 5.63 9.41
CA VAL A 897 -8.19 5.38 8.58
C VAL A 897 -6.91 5.94 9.18
N LEU A 898 -7.00 7.04 9.94
CA LEU A 898 -5.85 7.59 10.66
C LEU A 898 -5.38 6.67 11.78
N ARG A 899 -6.29 6.23 12.63
CA ARG A 899 -5.96 5.37 13.77
C ARG A 899 -5.77 3.89 13.39
N GLY A 900 -6.19 3.47 12.19
CA GLY A 900 -6.06 2.09 11.71
C GLY A 900 -7.11 1.14 12.29
N TYR A 901 -8.15 1.63 12.96
CA TYR A 901 -9.24 0.80 13.47
C TYR A 901 -10.58 1.55 13.54
N SER A 902 -11.66 0.80 13.42
CA SER A 902 -13.02 1.20 13.78
C SER A 902 -13.38 0.59 15.13
N PHE A 903 -14.31 1.16 15.85
CA PHE A 903 -14.80 0.56 17.09
C PHE A 903 -16.28 0.81 17.32
N ARG A 904 -16.89 -0.08 18.13
CA ARG A 904 -18.21 0.11 18.73
C ARG A 904 -18.13 -0.25 20.20
N ARG A 905 -19.00 0.37 21.00
CA ARG A 905 -19.05 0.24 22.46
C ARG A 905 -20.36 -0.37 22.90
N VAL A 906 -20.25 -1.33 23.82
CA VAL A 906 -21.36 -1.96 24.50
C VAL A 906 -21.31 -1.49 25.95
N ASP A 907 -22.45 -1.01 26.48
CA ASP A 907 -22.59 -0.67 27.90
C ASP A 907 -22.65 -1.95 28.74
N VAL A 908 -21.71 -2.10 29.65
CA VAL A 908 -21.63 -3.24 30.57
C VAL A 908 -21.81 -2.84 32.03
N SER A 909 -22.14 -1.57 32.30
CA SER A 909 -22.28 -1.01 33.65
C SER A 909 -23.32 -1.71 34.50
N ALA A 910 -24.35 -2.31 33.89
CA ALA A 910 -25.41 -3.06 34.57
C ALA A 910 -25.06 -4.53 34.86
N LEU A 911 -23.91 -5.04 34.31
CA LEU A 911 -23.49 -6.41 34.52
C LEU A 911 -22.75 -6.57 35.86
N PRO A 912 -22.95 -7.68 36.59
CA PRO A 912 -22.25 -7.90 37.85
C PRO A 912 -20.74 -8.14 37.58
N ALA A 913 -19.90 -7.85 38.55
CA ALA A 913 -18.49 -8.25 38.49
C ALA A 913 -18.39 -9.78 38.43
N GLY A 914 -17.48 -10.29 37.59
CA GLY A 914 -17.27 -11.71 37.35
C GLY A 914 -16.95 -12.05 35.94
N ARG A 915 -16.95 -13.34 35.62
CA ARG A 915 -16.64 -13.85 34.29
C ARG A 915 -17.88 -13.86 33.40
N HIS A 916 -17.78 -13.22 32.25
CA HIS A 916 -18.83 -13.12 31.23
C HIS A 916 -18.38 -13.73 29.92
N ARG A 917 -19.30 -14.39 29.23
CA ARG A 917 -19.04 -14.91 27.89
C ARG A 917 -19.51 -13.90 26.84
N VAL A 918 -18.58 -13.35 26.11
CA VAL A 918 -18.85 -12.41 25.00
C VAL A 918 -18.70 -13.15 23.67
N ARG A 919 -19.78 -13.25 22.91
CA ARG A 919 -19.80 -13.78 21.56
C ARG A 919 -19.83 -12.63 20.58
N VAL A 920 -18.89 -12.64 19.62
CA VAL A 920 -18.87 -11.70 18.47
C VAL A 920 -19.19 -12.49 17.21
N GLY A 921 -20.34 -12.20 16.59
CA GLY A 921 -20.79 -12.80 15.34
C GLY A 921 -20.48 -11.90 14.16
N LEU A 922 -19.81 -12.40 13.12
CA LEU A 922 -19.44 -11.65 11.93
C LEU A 922 -20.54 -11.83 10.87
N LEU A 923 -21.35 -10.80 10.65
CA LEU A 923 -22.56 -10.88 9.81
C LEU A 923 -22.27 -10.67 8.33
N ASP A 924 -21.29 -9.85 8.00
CA ASP A 924 -20.91 -9.55 6.63
C ASP A 924 -19.43 -9.86 6.39
N PRO A 925 -19.02 -10.21 5.15
CA PRO A 925 -17.62 -10.49 4.83
C PRO A 925 -16.78 -9.20 4.87
N GLY A 926 -15.46 -9.38 5.01
CA GLY A 926 -14.50 -8.29 5.04
C GLY A 926 -14.28 -7.68 6.43
N ILE A 927 -15.13 -7.99 7.41
CA ILE A 927 -14.91 -7.57 8.81
C ILE A 927 -13.70 -8.31 9.38
N VAL A 928 -12.77 -7.55 9.94
CA VAL A 928 -11.55 -8.08 10.57
C VAL A 928 -11.52 -7.63 12.02
N LEU A 929 -11.83 -8.54 12.93
CA LEU A 929 -11.78 -8.29 14.36
C LEU A 929 -10.32 -8.21 14.83
N GLN A 930 -10.00 -7.22 15.68
CA GLN A 930 -8.65 -6.95 16.15
C GLN A 930 -8.49 -7.11 17.65
N GLU A 931 -9.39 -6.53 18.46
CA GLU A 931 -9.21 -6.45 19.90
C GLU A 931 -10.53 -6.16 20.62
N LEU A 932 -10.66 -6.67 21.84
CA LEU A 932 -11.68 -6.26 22.80
C LEU A 932 -11.01 -5.48 23.92
N ARG A 933 -11.62 -4.39 24.37
CA ARG A 933 -11.15 -3.55 25.48
C ARG A 933 -12.23 -3.32 26.51
N VAL A 934 -11.86 -3.31 27.80
CA VAL A 934 -12.77 -2.99 28.91
C VAL A 934 -12.27 -1.74 29.63
N TYR A 935 -13.16 -0.79 29.81
CA TYR A 935 -12.94 0.48 30.50
C TYR A 935 -13.83 0.59 31.72
#